data_97d2990c30f3f6ce323634ecfa466d79
#
_entry.id   97d2990c30f3f6ce323634ecfa466d79
#
_cell.length_a   1.000
_cell.length_b   1.000
_cell.length_c   1.000
_cell.angle_alpha   90.00
_cell.angle_beta   90.00
_cell.angle_gamma   90.00
#
_symmetry.space_group_name_H-M   'P 1'
#
loop_
_entity.id
_entity.type
_entity.pdbx_description
1 polymer ?
#
loop_
_entity_poly.entity_id
_entity_poly.type
_entity_poly.pdbx_seq_one_letter_code
_entity_poly.pdbx_strand_id
1 'polypeptide(L)'
;MAAMLPVCAFAAGDWKGKVIDEGGEPVPFANVVILSEVDSSVVSGTTTAEDGTFNIVTDGKNQLLMVSMIGYKTFYVKPSDNITITLSDDTQYLEGATVSAVIPKTTLTGDGLQTSVRGTVLETVGTANDVLSRTPGMIKSQDGLQVVGKGAPLVYINGRKVSDMTELDRLQSNEIQSVEVITNPGAQYSASVRSVVRIRTVKHQGDGFGLNAGLTDEQSLRNGYNDPFGYLNANYRHNGLDIFAGVNALKFTSRQESDMLQQTFGTPEFKQEGTLDFVQKMTNAGANGGLNWQISENHSLGFRVEAEMNPNVDVHQLIDEDIFEGGSLIDHLLAEGNHHNDNMPFGISANAYYNGQVGKLGIDFNADYYGMKTSQDAHTMEKSAMGQDDDINYLSHSGSRMYAAKLVLSYPIWQGMLQAGTEDVFSRRDDDYTINSAAVPSSASKVNEDNIALFASYGFYIQEIGQFSAGVRYEHVNYVYEDLKGSDDLSRKYDNVFPTLSYANSFGPVQIQLSYSAKTHRPNFESLSSAVRYHSRYIYQSGNAKLQPQTNHDLGLNANWKWLTMVTQYSRISDAISQWSELYNDKGVVIVYPTNLERPVRTLEWFVNAAPTIGIWTLNWTAGVQQQWLTLNMPDPRDISIRREVSFSDKPMFIAQLFNTLRFKNDWQIELGGEFHSKAYSQNALITNNFLDISAAIQKSLLDNTLVLRLEGSDLAGLGRYDVMSDCGSHIIRQTNLMDNQRIKFSIRYNFNTAQSKYKGTGAGADVKSRMK
;
A
#
# COMPACT_ATOMS: atom_id res chain seq x y z
N MET A 1 35.24 -56.47 14.08
CA MET A 1 34.52 -56.93 12.89
C MET A 1 33.24 -56.10 12.76
N ALA A 2 33.27 -55.00 12.01
CA ALA A 2 32.15 -54.13 11.75
C ALA A 2 31.67 -54.48 10.32
N ALA A 3 30.46 -55.01 10.22
CA ALA A 3 29.83 -55.33 8.94
C ALA A 3 29.31 -54.04 8.29
N MET A 4 29.95 -53.61 7.23
CA MET A 4 29.41 -52.62 6.27
C MET A 4 28.31 -53.29 5.44
N LEU A 5 27.06 -52.84 5.59
CA LEU A 5 26.01 -53.08 4.65
C LEU A 5 26.17 -52.13 3.45
N PRO A 6 26.08 -52.57 2.20
CA PRO A 6 26.08 -51.68 1.05
C PRO A 6 24.76 -50.98 0.96
N VAL A 7 24.76 -49.67 1.08
CA VAL A 7 23.63 -48.82 0.65
C VAL A 7 23.62 -48.83 -0.87
N CYS A 8 22.67 -49.56 -1.46
CA CYS A 8 22.35 -49.40 -2.89
C CYS A 8 21.80 -47.98 -3.10
N ALA A 9 22.65 -47.09 -3.60
CA ALA A 9 22.21 -45.82 -4.15
C ALA A 9 21.43 -46.11 -5.44
N PHE A 10 20.12 -46.05 -5.37
CA PHE A 10 19.29 -45.94 -6.58
C PHE A 10 19.61 -44.59 -7.21
N ALA A 11 19.95 -44.58 -8.49
CA ALA A 11 20.14 -43.37 -9.25
C ALA A 11 18.78 -42.65 -9.37
N ALA A 12 18.52 -41.69 -8.48
CA ALA A 12 17.42 -40.77 -8.63
C ALA A 12 17.71 -39.88 -9.85
N GLY A 13 16.84 -39.84 -10.82
CA GLY A 13 16.91 -38.93 -11.95
C GLY A 13 16.25 -37.62 -11.58
N ASP A 14 16.85 -36.50 -11.99
CA ASP A 14 16.21 -35.17 -11.91
C ASP A 14 15.49 -34.94 -13.23
N TRP A 15 14.17 -34.74 -13.17
CA TRP A 15 13.41 -34.23 -14.34
C TRP A 15 13.30 -32.72 -14.28
N LYS A 16 13.64 -32.10 -15.39
CA LYS A 16 13.57 -30.65 -15.59
C LYS A 16 12.53 -30.36 -16.64
N GLY A 17 11.87 -29.24 -16.48
CA GLY A 17 10.94 -28.77 -17.47
C GLY A 17 10.57 -27.32 -17.29
N LYS A 18 9.73 -26.86 -18.19
CA LYS A 18 9.16 -25.51 -18.16
C LYS A 18 7.67 -25.59 -18.35
N VAL A 19 6.93 -24.85 -17.55
CA VAL A 19 5.49 -24.68 -17.69
C VAL A 19 5.23 -23.32 -18.34
N ILE A 20 4.54 -23.34 -19.45
CA ILE A 20 4.11 -22.16 -20.20
C ILE A 20 2.59 -22.17 -20.36
N ASP A 21 2.00 -21.06 -20.71
CA ASP A 21 0.61 -21.00 -21.15
C ASP A 21 0.49 -21.12 -22.69
N GLU A 22 -0.73 -21.05 -23.21
CA GLU A 22 -0.99 -21.09 -24.66
C GLU A 22 -0.37 -19.91 -25.43
N GLY A 23 -0.03 -18.81 -24.75
CA GLY A 23 0.70 -17.67 -25.30
C GLY A 23 2.21 -17.83 -25.32
N GLY A 24 2.73 -18.98 -24.81
CA GLY A 24 4.18 -19.26 -24.72
C GLY A 24 4.88 -18.60 -23.53
N GLU A 25 4.16 -17.96 -22.63
CA GLU A 25 4.73 -17.30 -21.47
C GLU A 25 4.91 -18.26 -20.28
N PRO A 26 5.94 -18.07 -19.45
CA PRO A 26 6.14 -18.91 -18.30
C PRO A 26 4.99 -18.80 -17.29
N VAL A 27 4.55 -19.92 -16.74
CA VAL A 27 3.59 -19.97 -15.64
C VAL A 27 4.36 -20.20 -14.33
N PRO A 28 4.64 -19.14 -13.55
CA PRO A 28 5.37 -19.29 -12.30
C PRO A 28 4.46 -19.83 -11.20
N PHE A 29 5.07 -20.50 -10.23
CA PHE A 29 4.42 -21.07 -9.05
C PHE A 29 3.28 -22.08 -9.37
N ALA A 30 3.28 -22.68 -10.58
CA ALA A 30 2.42 -23.81 -10.87
C ALA A 30 2.87 -24.99 -10.03
N ASN A 31 1.93 -25.72 -9.44
CA ASN A 31 2.21 -26.96 -8.73
C ASN A 31 2.58 -28.04 -9.73
N VAL A 32 3.75 -28.63 -9.58
CA VAL A 32 4.26 -29.74 -10.38
C VAL A 32 4.41 -30.94 -9.45
N VAL A 33 3.61 -31.98 -9.64
CA VAL A 33 3.50 -33.11 -8.74
C VAL A 33 3.69 -34.40 -9.52
N ILE A 34 4.54 -35.27 -9.02
CA ILE A 34 4.65 -36.64 -9.53
C ILE A 34 3.67 -37.54 -8.77
N LEU A 35 2.82 -38.22 -9.52
CA LEU A 35 1.88 -39.20 -9.03
C LEU A 35 2.31 -40.61 -9.44
N SER A 36 2.06 -41.60 -8.59
CA SER A 36 2.16 -43.02 -8.93
C SER A 36 1.04 -43.38 -9.91
N GLU A 37 1.36 -44.01 -11.04
CA GLU A 37 0.36 -44.52 -12.00
C GLU A 37 -0.50 -45.66 -11.41
N VAL A 38 -0.08 -46.26 -10.30
CA VAL A 38 -0.75 -47.46 -9.73
C VAL A 38 -1.92 -47.05 -8.85
N ASP A 39 -1.76 -46.01 -8.03
CA ASP A 39 -2.73 -45.61 -6.99
C ASP A 39 -2.96 -44.12 -6.91
N SER A 40 -2.38 -43.34 -7.83
CA SER A 40 -2.43 -41.86 -7.86
C SER A 40 -1.90 -41.18 -6.59
N SER A 41 -1.12 -41.89 -5.77
CA SER A 41 -0.46 -41.31 -4.62
C SER A 41 0.64 -40.30 -5.04
N VAL A 42 0.84 -39.25 -4.25
CA VAL A 42 1.89 -38.27 -4.51
C VAL A 42 3.26 -38.85 -4.16
N VAL A 43 4.15 -38.87 -5.14
CA VAL A 43 5.54 -39.37 -4.99
C VAL A 43 6.49 -38.19 -4.66
N SER A 44 6.35 -37.07 -5.35
CA SER A 44 7.18 -35.90 -5.19
C SER A 44 6.44 -34.67 -5.68
N GLY A 45 6.81 -33.47 -5.21
CA GLY A 45 6.19 -32.21 -5.65
C GLY A 45 7.17 -31.06 -5.60
N THR A 46 6.98 -30.10 -6.51
CA THR A 46 7.70 -28.81 -6.58
C THR A 46 6.77 -27.74 -7.14
N THR A 47 7.22 -26.49 -7.17
CA THR A 47 6.55 -25.40 -7.88
C THR A 47 7.47 -24.85 -8.96
N THR A 48 6.88 -24.29 -10.01
CA THR A 48 7.67 -23.58 -11.03
C THR A 48 8.26 -22.30 -10.46
N ALA A 49 9.46 -21.96 -10.90
CA ALA A 49 10.11 -20.66 -10.64
C ALA A 49 9.40 -19.52 -11.39
N GLU A 50 9.81 -18.28 -11.18
CA GLU A 50 9.23 -17.12 -11.86
C GLU A 50 9.29 -17.18 -13.39
N ASP A 51 10.29 -17.86 -13.93
CA ASP A 51 10.46 -18.11 -15.37
C ASP A 51 9.73 -19.36 -15.87
N GLY A 52 8.90 -19.98 -15.02
CA GLY A 52 8.12 -21.19 -15.31
C GLY A 52 8.93 -22.48 -15.27
N THR A 53 10.23 -22.45 -14.98
CA THR A 53 11.06 -23.66 -14.90
C THR A 53 10.81 -24.43 -13.61
N PHE A 54 10.95 -25.76 -13.67
CA PHE A 54 10.91 -26.63 -12.51
C PHE A 54 11.98 -27.72 -12.59
N ASN A 55 12.36 -28.22 -11.41
CA ASN A 55 13.20 -29.39 -11.25
C ASN A 55 12.59 -30.28 -10.17
N ILE A 56 12.35 -31.54 -10.48
CA ILE A 56 11.70 -32.49 -9.57
C ILE A 56 12.44 -33.83 -9.56
N VAL A 57 12.70 -34.33 -8.35
CA VAL A 57 13.43 -35.60 -8.14
C VAL A 57 12.46 -36.77 -8.30
N THR A 58 12.88 -37.81 -9.00
CA THR A 58 12.08 -38.98 -9.28
C THR A 58 12.89 -40.28 -9.23
N ASP A 59 12.23 -41.42 -8.94
CA ASP A 59 12.76 -42.77 -9.11
C ASP A 59 12.49 -43.38 -10.51
N GLY A 60 11.74 -42.68 -11.35
CA GLY A 60 11.61 -42.93 -12.80
C GLY A 60 10.69 -44.07 -13.24
N LYS A 61 9.97 -44.74 -12.35
CA LYS A 61 9.13 -45.88 -12.73
C LYS A 61 7.65 -45.64 -12.44
N ASN A 62 6.79 -45.92 -13.46
CA ASN A 62 5.32 -45.85 -13.35
C ASN A 62 4.80 -44.58 -12.73
N GLN A 63 5.21 -43.42 -13.28
CA GLN A 63 4.89 -42.10 -12.75
C GLN A 63 4.19 -41.23 -13.78
N LEU A 64 3.30 -40.38 -13.28
CA LEU A 64 2.57 -39.36 -14.04
C LEU A 64 2.89 -38.00 -13.46
N LEU A 65 3.24 -37.05 -14.30
CA LEU A 65 3.43 -35.68 -13.91
C LEU A 65 2.09 -34.94 -14.00
N MET A 66 1.63 -34.42 -12.88
CA MET A 66 0.47 -33.53 -12.80
C MET A 66 0.96 -32.12 -12.63
N VAL A 67 0.51 -31.21 -13.49
CA VAL A 67 0.77 -29.79 -13.36
C VAL A 67 -0.55 -29.05 -13.21
N SER A 68 -0.66 -28.26 -12.17
CA SER A 68 -1.87 -27.51 -11.87
C SER A 68 -1.53 -26.07 -11.45
N MET A 69 -2.31 -25.13 -11.95
CA MET A 69 -2.26 -23.73 -11.57
C MET A 69 -3.68 -23.17 -11.60
N ILE A 70 -3.97 -22.24 -10.69
CA ILE A 70 -5.28 -21.58 -10.64
C ILE A 70 -5.50 -20.80 -11.93
N GLY A 71 -6.66 -21.03 -12.57
CA GLY A 71 -7.02 -20.43 -13.86
C GLY A 71 -6.62 -21.26 -15.07
N TYR A 72 -5.97 -22.41 -14.87
CA TYR A 72 -5.59 -23.35 -15.93
C TYR A 72 -6.18 -24.73 -15.67
N LYS A 73 -6.44 -25.48 -16.75
CA LYS A 73 -6.79 -26.91 -16.67
C LYS A 73 -5.61 -27.68 -16.12
N THR A 74 -5.87 -28.55 -15.16
CA THR A 74 -4.85 -29.49 -14.67
C THR A 74 -4.38 -30.39 -15.81
N PHE A 75 -3.08 -30.43 -16.03
CA PHE A 75 -2.44 -31.15 -17.10
C PHE A 75 -1.72 -32.39 -16.56
N TYR A 76 -1.87 -33.50 -17.26
CA TYR A 76 -1.22 -34.77 -16.91
C TYR A 76 -0.36 -35.25 -18.08
N VAL A 77 0.88 -35.60 -17.81
CA VAL A 77 1.81 -36.07 -18.84
C VAL A 77 2.79 -37.09 -18.26
N LYS A 78 3.25 -38.03 -19.10
CA LYS A 78 4.36 -38.91 -18.70
C LYS A 78 5.64 -38.05 -18.61
N PRO A 79 6.36 -38.18 -17.50
CA PRO A 79 7.55 -37.37 -17.29
C PRO A 79 8.64 -37.68 -18.32
N SER A 80 9.30 -36.62 -18.77
CA SER A 80 10.51 -36.72 -19.61
C SER A 80 11.44 -35.54 -19.24
N ASP A 81 12.72 -35.72 -19.46
CA ASP A 81 13.69 -34.65 -19.23
C ASP A 81 13.53 -33.51 -20.25
N ASN A 82 13.67 -32.26 -19.78
CA ASN A 82 13.50 -31.03 -20.57
C ASN A 82 12.12 -30.85 -21.21
N ILE A 83 11.06 -31.31 -20.51
CA ILE A 83 9.70 -31.21 -21.00
C ILE A 83 9.20 -29.76 -20.93
N THR A 84 8.55 -29.28 -22.00
CA THR A 84 7.76 -28.05 -21.97
C THR A 84 6.29 -28.41 -21.88
N ILE A 85 5.60 -27.94 -20.85
CA ILE A 85 4.20 -28.20 -20.58
C ILE A 85 3.42 -26.93 -20.84
N THR A 86 2.48 -27.01 -21.77
CA THR A 86 1.57 -25.89 -22.05
C THR A 86 0.27 -26.10 -21.27
N LEU A 87 -0.04 -25.20 -20.35
CA LEU A 87 -1.32 -25.18 -19.66
C LEU A 87 -2.34 -24.40 -20.47
N SER A 88 -3.49 -25.02 -20.71
CA SER A 88 -4.65 -24.38 -21.32
C SER A 88 -5.47 -23.66 -20.27
N ASP A 89 -6.02 -22.51 -20.63
CA ASP A 89 -6.97 -21.79 -19.78
C ASP A 89 -8.17 -22.69 -19.43
N ASP A 90 -8.57 -22.70 -18.16
CA ASP A 90 -9.78 -23.43 -17.73
C ASP A 90 -11.02 -22.58 -18.04
N THR A 91 -11.25 -22.32 -19.33
CA THR A 91 -12.44 -21.66 -19.84
C THR A 91 -13.51 -22.70 -20.14
N GLN A 92 -14.30 -23.08 -19.15
CA GLN A 92 -15.56 -23.76 -19.42
C GLN A 92 -16.59 -22.74 -19.89
N TYR A 93 -16.61 -22.41 -21.15
CA TYR A 93 -17.78 -21.84 -21.82
C TYR A 93 -18.81 -22.96 -22.02
N LEU A 94 -19.79 -23.04 -21.13
CA LEU A 94 -21.01 -23.80 -21.38
C LEU A 94 -21.98 -22.89 -22.13
N GLU A 95 -22.13 -23.11 -23.44
CA GLU A 95 -23.27 -22.60 -24.18
C GLU A 95 -24.56 -23.10 -23.55
N GLY A 96 -25.35 -22.17 -23.00
CA GLY A 96 -26.75 -22.43 -22.61
C GLY A 96 -26.99 -22.89 -21.17
N ALA A 97 -26.16 -22.59 -20.20
CA ALA A 97 -26.42 -22.92 -18.80
C ALA A 97 -26.44 -21.71 -17.89
N THR A 98 -27.38 -21.72 -16.97
CA THR A 98 -27.46 -20.96 -15.74
C THR A 98 -26.09 -20.49 -15.26
N VAL A 99 -25.91 -19.16 -15.12
CA VAL A 99 -24.68 -18.58 -14.56
C VAL A 99 -24.48 -19.15 -13.15
N SER A 100 -23.69 -20.18 -13.02
CA SER A 100 -23.14 -20.57 -11.72
C SER A 100 -21.96 -19.64 -11.46
N ALA A 101 -22.18 -18.59 -10.70
CA ALA A 101 -21.13 -17.69 -10.29
C ALA A 101 -20.06 -18.50 -9.52
N VAL A 102 -18.83 -18.50 -10.03
CA VAL A 102 -17.71 -19.18 -9.38
C VAL A 102 -17.31 -18.39 -8.14
N ILE A 103 -17.25 -19.05 -6.99
CA ILE A 103 -16.81 -18.44 -5.73
C ILE A 103 -15.35 -17.98 -5.88
N PRO A 104 -14.97 -16.76 -5.51
CA PRO A 104 -13.57 -16.36 -5.50
C PRO A 104 -12.75 -17.38 -4.70
N LYS A 105 -11.86 -18.08 -5.38
CA LYS A 105 -11.01 -19.06 -4.72
C LYS A 105 -9.78 -18.35 -4.16
N THR A 106 -9.72 -18.24 -2.82
CA THR A 106 -8.53 -17.81 -2.11
C THR A 106 -7.76 -19.02 -1.61
N THR A 107 -6.46 -19.04 -1.81
CA THR A 107 -5.53 -20.06 -1.34
C THR A 107 -4.38 -19.39 -0.60
N LEU A 108 -3.83 -20.07 0.42
CA LEU A 108 -2.62 -19.62 1.09
C LEU A 108 -1.39 -19.99 0.26
N THR A 109 -0.47 -19.05 0.15
CA THR A 109 0.90 -19.27 -0.34
C THR A 109 1.88 -19.27 0.84
N GLY A 110 3.16 -19.54 0.58
CA GLY A 110 4.19 -19.46 1.63
C GLY A 110 4.24 -18.14 2.36
N ASP A 111 3.97 -17.03 1.65
CA ASP A 111 4.16 -15.67 2.15
C ASP A 111 2.85 -14.86 2.26
N GLY A 112 1.69 -15.40 1.82
CA GLY A 112 0.44 -14.63 1.81
C GLY A 112 -0.80 -15.37 1.32
N LEU A 113 -1.72 -14.61 0.75
CA LEU A 113 -3.04 -15.02 0.28
C LEU A 113 -3.16 -14.74 -1.22
N GLN A 114 -3.45 -15.73 -2.03
CA GLN A 114 -3.72 -15.59 -3.46
C GLN A 114 -5.21 -15.75 -3.75
N THR A 115 -5.83 -14.76 -4.37
CA THR A 115 -7.25 -14.74 -4.74
C THR A 115 -7.40 -14.68 -6.25
N SER A 116 -8.16 -15.61 -6.83
CA SER A 116 -8.53 -15.59 -8.25
C SER A 116 -9.53 -14.49 -8.52
N VAL A 117 -9.34 -13.74 -9.60
CA VAL A 117 -10.25 -12.66 -10.04
C VAL A 117 -11.00 -13.10 -11.29
N ARG A 118 -10.29 -13.56 -12.33
CA ARG A 118 -10.88 -14.03 -13.58
C ARG A 118 -11.81 -15.21 -13.34
N GLY A 119 -12.96 -15.22 -14.01
CA GLY A 119 -14.01 -16.23 -13.84
C GLY A 119 -14.78 -16.13 -12.53
N THR A 120 -14.53 -15.10 -11.71
CA THR A 120 -15.21 -14.85 -10.44
C THR A 120 -16.01 -13.56 -10.49
N VAL A 121 -16.72 -13.25 -9.41
CA VAL A 121 -17.43 -11.98 -9.29
C VAL A 121 -16.50 -10.77 -9.22
N LEU A 122 -15.25 -10.96 -8.80
CA LEU A 122 -14.27 -9.88 -8.74
C LEU A 122 -13.88 -9.37 -10.13
N GLU A 123 -14.10 -10.16 -11.19
CA GLU A 123 -13.81 -9.77 -12.58
C GLU A 123 -14.62 -8.55 -13.05
N THR A 124 -15.74 -8.24 -12.39
CA THR A 124 -16.68 -7.20 -12.86
C THR A 124 -16.92 -6.08 -11.84
N VAL A 125 -16.14 -6.03 -10.76
CA VAL A 125 -16.37 -5.04 -9.69
C VAL A 125 -15.91 -3.61 -10.02
N GLY A 126 -15.31 -3.39 -11.17
CA GLY A 126 -14.90 -2.07 -11.65
C GLY A 126 -13.41 -1.96 -11.92
N THR A 127 -12.61 -1.53 -10.95
CA THR A 127 -11.17 -1.29 -11.07
C THR A 127 -10.35 -2.26 -10.21
N ALA A 128 -9.02 -2.22 -10.36
CA ALA A 128 -8.13 -2.93 -9.45
C ALA A 128 -8.31 -2.46 -8.00
N ASN A 129 -8.56 -1.18 -7.77
CA ASN A 129 -8.84 -0.63 -6.45
C ASN A 129 -10.09 -1.28 -5.84
N ASP A 130 -11.15 -1.47 -6.65
CA ASP A 130 -12.37 -2.17 -6.24
C ASP A 130 -12.14 -3.67 -5.98
N VAL A 131 -11.27 -4.32 -6.76
CA VAL A 131 -10.87 -5.72 -6.53
C VAL A 131 -10.11 -5.85 -5.21
N LEU A 132 -9.14 -4.98 -4.97
CA LEU A 132 -8.33 -5.00 -3.76
C LEU A 132 -9.17 -4.78 -2.50
N SER A 133 -10.11 -3.82 -2.52
CA SER A 133 -10.99 -3.56 -1.37
C SER A 133 -11.88 -4.76 -0.99
N ARG A 134 -12.04 -5.74 -1.90
CA ARG A 134 -12.84 -6.96 -1.73
C ARG A 134 -11.97 -8.22 -1.64
N THR A 135 -10.65 -8.07 -1.66
CA THR A 135 -9.71 -9.20 -1.53
C THR A 135 -9.51 -9.56 -0.05
N PRO A 136 -9.61 -10.84 0.36
CA PRO A 136 -9.34 -11.25 1.72
C PRO A 136 -7.98 -10.77 2.23
N GLY A 137 -7.93 -10.27 3.47
CA GLY A 137 -6.73 -9.66 4.06
C GLY A 137 -6.53 -8.18 3.76
N MET A 138 -7.41 -7.60 2.92
CA MET A 138 -7.43 -6.16 2.64
C MET A 138 -8.61 -5.50 3.36
N ILE A 139 -8.41 -4.26 3.79
CA ILE A 139 -9.46 -3.37 4.34
C ILE A 139 -9.30 -1.98 3.72
N LYS A 140 -10.41 -1.28 3.58
CA LYS A 140 -10.42 0.14 3.26
C LYS A 140 -10.37 0.95 4.57
N SER A 141 -9.63 2.03 4.60
CA SER A 141 -9.56 2.97 5.72
C SER A 141 -9.54 4.40 5.19
N GLN A 142 -9.51 5.40 6.07
CA GLN A 142 -9.33 6.81 5.68
C GLN A 142 -8.06 7.03 4.84
N ASP A 143 -6.97 6.33 5.18
CA ASP A 143 -5.69 6.44 4.49
C ASP A 143 -5.63 5.59 3.20
N GLY A 144 -6.77 5.08 2.73
CA GLY A 144 -6.87 4.25 1.54
C GLY A 144 -6.86 2.74 1.84
N LEU A 145 -6.42 1.95 0.86
CA LEU A 145 -6.36 0.49 0.97
C LEU A 145 -5.20 0.05 1.87
N GLN A 146 -5.51 -0.81 2.83
CA GLN A 146 -4.55 -1.38 3.78
C GLN A 146 -4.62 -2.91 3.82
N VAL A 147 -3.50 -3.54 4.13
CA VAL A 147 -3.44 -4.94 4.54
C VAL A 147 -3.63 -5.02 6.05
N VAL A 148 -4.51 -5.91 6.52
CA VAL A 148 -4.83 -6.09 7.95
C VAL A 148 -3.55 -6.15 8.78
N GLY A 149 -3.42 -5.24 9.74
CA GLY A 149 -2.30 -5.11 10.67
C GLY A 149 -0.96 -4.69 10.07
N LYS A 150 -0.91 -4.42 8.76
CA LYS A 150 0.35 -4.09 8.05
C LYS A 150 0.38 -2.69 7.46
N GLY A 151 -0.77 -2.00 7.36
CA GLY A 151 -0.89 -0.69 6.72
C GLY A 151 -0.91 -0.77 5.19
N ALA A 152 -0.58 0.35 4.53
CA ALA A 152 -0.59 0.46 3.08
C ALA A 152 0.45 -0.48 2.42
N PRO A 153 0.03 -1.32 1.44
CA PRO A 153 0.93 -2.24 0.77
C PRO A 153 1.77 -1.56 -0.32
N LEU A 154 2.91 -2.15 -0.61
CA LEU A 154 3.61 -1.91 -1.86
C LEU A 154 2.96 -2.74 -2.97
N VAL A 155 2.48 -2.09 -4.04
CA VAL A 155 1.71 -2.76 -5.10
C VAL A 155 2.56 -3.03 -6.33
N TYR A 156 2.40 -4.22 -6.91
CA TYR A 156 3.01 -4.64 -8.16
C TYR A 156 1.94 -5.10 -9.15
N ILE A 157 2.08 -4.73 -10.42
CA ILE A 157 1.29 -5.25 -11.54
C ILE A 157 2.24 -6.00 -12.47
N ASN A 158 2.03 -7.30 -12.65
CA ASN A 158 2.89 -8.20 -13.46
C ASN A 158 4.39 -8.13 -13.10
N GLY A 159 4.71 -8.01 -11.80
CA GLY A 159 6.08 -7.87 -11.30
C GLY A 159 6.61 -6.43 -11.33
N ARG A 160 5.97 -5.50 -12.03
CA ARG A 160 6.32 -4.09 -12.06
C ARG A 160 5.76 -3.35 -10.86
N LYS A 161 6.59 -2.59 -10.16
CA LYS A 161 6.14 -1.73 -9.07
C LYS A 161 5.22 -0.62 -9.59
N VAL A 162 4.10 -0.41 -8.89
CA VAL A 162 3.19 0.73 -9.10
C VAL A 162 3.81 1.97 -8.48
N SER A 163 3.97 3.02 -9.28
CA SER A 163 4.55 4.30 -8.84
C SER A 163 3.51 5.29 -8.35
N ASP A 164 2.31 5.23 -8.92
CA ASP A 164 1.17 6.06 -8.62
C ASP A 164 -0.07 5.18 -8.40
N MET A 165 -0.69 5.30 -7.23
CA MET A 165 -1.86 4.48 -6.87
C MET A 165 -3.07 4.72 -7.78
N THR A 166 -3.13 5.83 -8.51
CA THR A 166 -4.17 6.06 -9.54
C THR A 166 -4.08 5.06 -10.71
N GLU A 167 -2.96 4.33 -10.85
CA GLU A 167 -2.88 3.21 -11.79
C GLU A 167 -3.89 2.11 -11.46
N LEU A 168 -4.24 1.93 -10.19
CA LEU A 168 -5.23 0.94 -9.76
C LEU A 168 -6.64 1.32 -10.21
N ASP A 169 -6.93 2.62 -10.34
CA ASP A 169 -8.21 3.11 -10.85
C ASP A 169 -8.31 3.02 -12.38
N ARG A 170 -7.17 2.92 -13.07
CA ARG A 170 -7.06 2.74 -14.52
C ARG A 170 -7.10 1.27 -14.95
N LEU A 171 -6.63 0.34 -14.10
CA LEU A 171 -6.65 -1.09 -14.37
C LEU A 171 -8.05 -1.65 -14.12
N GLN A 172 -8.69 -2.19 -15.15
CA GLN A 172 -10.03 -2.77 -15.05
C GLN A 172 -10.00 -4.14 -14.37
N SER A 173 -11.03 -4.47 -13.61
CA SER A 173 -11.13 -5.74 -12.90
C SER A 173 -11.14 -6.96 -13.84
N ASN A 174 -11.73 -6.84 -15.03
CA ASN A 174 -11.74 -7.90 -16.07
C ASN A 174 -10.37 -8.14 -16.71
N GLU A 175 -9.43 -7.23 -16.52
CA GLU A 175 -8.04 -7.42 -16.95
C GLU A 175 -7.20 -8.16 -15.90
N ILE A 176 -7.74 -8.40 -14.71
CA ILE A 176 -7.02 -9.02 -13.60
C ILE A 176 -7.30 -10.54 -13.59
N GLN A 177 -6.23 -11.32 -13.57
CA GLN A 177 -6.31 -12.77 -13.40
C GLN A 177 -6.37 -13.17 -11.94
N SER A 178 -5.46 -12.61 -11.13
CA SER A 178 -5.38 -12.90 -9.70
C SER A 178 -4.72 -11.78 -8.93
N VAL A 179 -4.98 -11.75 -7.63
CA VAL A 179 -4.34 -10.85 -6.65
C VAL A 179 -3.68 -11.72 -5.59
N GLU A 180 -2.42 -11.43 -5.26
CA GLU A 180 -1.70 -12.03 -4.16
C GLU A 180 -1.41 -10.95 -3.11
N VAL A 181 -1.90 -11.16 -1.89
CA VAL A 181 -1.65 -10.30 -0.72
C VAL A 181 -0.57 -10.95 0.13
N ILE A 182 0.66 -10.46 0.05
CA ILE A 182 1.81 -10.95 0.78
C ILE A 182 1.87 -10.24 2.12
N THR A 183 1.51 -10.95 3.18
CA THR A 183 1.49 -10.43 4.55
C THR A 183 2.85 -10.54 5.26
N ASN A 184 3.79 -11.30 4.68
CA ASN A 184 5.14 -11.46 5.17
C ASN A 184 6.16 -11.31 4.02
N PRO A 185 6.42 -10.09 3.53
CA PRO A 185 7.38 -9.86 2.46
C PRO A 185 8.78 -10.32 2.87
N GLY A 186 9.41 -11.13 2.00
CA GLY A 186 10.75 -11.66 2.20
C GLY A 186 11.85 -10.57 2.33
N ALA A 187 13.06 -10.99 2.65
CA ALA A 187 14.19 -10.10 2.92
C ALA A 187 14.63 -9.23 1.72
N GLN A 188 14.23 -9.58 0.51
CA GLN A 188 14.49 -8.79 -0.71
C GLN A 188 13.77 -7.43 -0.74
N TYR A 189 12.72 -7.26 0.06
CA TYR A 189 12.02 -5.98 0.20
C TYR A 189 12.66 -5.15 1.31
N SER A 190 12.60 -3.81 1.16
CA SER A 190 13.07 -2.88 2.20
C SER A 190 12.47 -3.24 3.57
N ALA A 191 13.24 -3.01 4.63
CA ALA A 191 12.79 -3.27 6.00
C ALA A 191 11.53 -2.46 6.39
N SER A 192 11.21 -1.37 5.70
CA SER A 192 9.98 -0.61 5.90
C SER A 192 8.74 -1.22 5.22
N VAL A 193 8.92 -2.15 4.27
CA VAL A 193 7.81 -2.78 3.56
C VAL A 193 7.21 -3.89 4.41
N ARG A 194 6.03 -3.65 4.99
CA ARG A 194 5.32 -4.59 5.87
C ARG A 194 4.37 -5.52 5.12
N SER A 195 3.94 -5.13 3.91
CA SER A 195 3.06 -5.92 3.05
C SER A 195 3.26 -5.59 1.58
N VAL A 196 2.96 -6.55 0.72
CA VAL A 196 3.05 -6.40 -0.73
C VAL A 196 1.77 -6.96 -1.36
N VAL A 197 1.27 -6.28 -2.38
CA VAL A 197 0.18 -6.78 -3.22
C VAL A 197 0.72 -7.00 -4.63
N ARG A 198 0.56 -8.20 -5.17
CA ARG A 198 0.89 -8.52 -6.55
C ARG A 198 -0.38 -8.77 -7.34
N ILE A 199 -0.61 -7.95 -8.35
CA ILE A 199 -1.70 -8.09 -9.30
C ILE A 199 -1.14 -8.75 -10.55
N ARG A 200 -1.73 -9.88 -10.96
CA ARG A 200 -1.50 -10.49 -12.26
C ARG A 200 -2.64 -10.15 -13.17
N THR A 201 -2.31 -9.66 -14.36
CA THR A 201 -3.31 -9.38 -15.38
C THR A 201 -3.51 -10.58 -16.29
N VAL A 202 -4.67 -10.63 -16.93
CA VAL A 202 -4.98 -11.56 -18.01
C VAL A 202 -4.01 -11.28 -19.15
N LYS A 203 -3.42 -12.33 -19.72
CA LYS A 203 -2.55 -12.17 -20.87
C LYS A 203 -3.38 -11.88 -22.11
N HIS A 204 -3.06 -10.79 -22.76
CA HIS A 204 -3.61 -10.44 -24.05
C HIS A 204 -2.61 -10.79 -25.14
N GLN A 205 -3.15 -11.27 -26.23
CA GLN A 205 -2.39 -11.93 -27.27
C GLN A 205 -1.69 -10.95 -28.22
N GLY A 206 -0.49 -11.30 -28.60
CA GLY A 206 0.10 -11.01 -29.90
C GLY A 206 0.77 -9.64 -30.02
N ASP A 207 1.52 -9.55 -31.09
CA ASP A 207 2.09 -8.29 -31.61
C ASP A 207 0.95 -7.38 -32.08
N GLY A 208 1.16 -6.07 -32.02
CA GLY A 208 0.20 -5.08 -32.48
C GLY A 208 0.05 -3.89 -31.54
N PHE A 209 -0.96 -3.11 -31.82
CA PHE A 209 -1.30 -1.89 -31.09
C PHE A 209 -2.37 -2.17 -30.02
N GLY A 210 -2.19 -1.64 -28.81
CA GLY A 210 -3.15 -1.65 -27.72
C GLY A 210 -3.48 -0.24 -27.25
N LEU A 211 -4.72 -0.02 -26.82
CA LEU A 211 -5.22 1.28 -26.35
C LEU A 211 -6.14 1.07 -25.14
N ASN A 212 -5.91 1.86 -24.08
CA ASN A 212 -6.79 1.93 -22.92
C ASN A 212 -7.06 3.40 -22.60
N ALA A 213 -8.34 3.80 -22.55
CA ALA A 213 -8.76 5.16 -22.29
C ALA A 213 -9.93 5.19 -21.31
N GLY A 214 -10.00 6.22 -20.49
CA GLY A 214 -11.13 6.41 -19.59
C GLY A 214 -11.35 7.86 -19.23
N LEU A 215 -12.62 8.15 -18.96
CA LEU A 215 -13.12 9.41 -18.41
C LEU A 215 -13.97 9.10 -17.19
N THR A 216 -13.71 9.79 -16.11
CA THR A 216 -14.51 9.73 -14.89
C THR A 216 -14.82 11.15 -14.47
N ASP A 217 -16.04 11.38 -14.04
CA ASP A 217 -16.48 12.62 -13.44
C ASP A 217 -17.10 12.33 -12.08
N GLU A 218 -16.61 13.00 -11.05
CA GLU A 218 -17.07 12.83 -9.68
C GLU A 218 -17.65 14.14 -9.17
N GLN A 219 -18.95 14.11 -8.86
CA GLN A 219 -19.72 15.26 -8.43
C GLN A 219 -19.98 15.20 -6.93
N SER A 220 -19.54 16.22 -6.18
CA SER A 220 -19.94 16.42 -4.79
C SER A 220 -21.43 16.78 -4.72
N LEU A 221 -22.18 16.07 -3.87
CA LEU A 221 -23.61 16.33 -3.65
C LEU A 221 -23.83 17.50 -2.69
N ARG A 222 -22.89 17.72 -1.76
CA ARG A 222 -23.02 18.75 -0.74
C ARG A 222 -22.56 20.12 -1.21
N ASN A 223 -21.38 20.17 -1.84
CA ASN A 223 -20.70 21.43 -2.18
C ASN A 223 -20.75 21.77 -3.68
N GLY A 224 -21.25 20.84 -4.51
CA GLY A 224 -21.37 21.02 -5.96
C GLY A 224 -20.03 21.04 -6.70
N TYR A 225 -18.94 20.60 -6.08
CA TYR A 225 -17.65 20.46 -6.75
C TYR A 225 -17.68 19.33 -7.77
N ASN A 226 -16.93 19.53 -8.85
CA ASN A 226 -16.80 18.59 -9.96
C ASN A 226 -15.33 18.27 -10.17
N ASP A 227 -14.99 16.98 -10.10
CA ASP A 227 -13.65 16.45 -10.12
C ASP A 227 -13.43 15.45 -11.27
N PRO A 228 -13.21 15.95 -12.51
CA PRO A 228 -12.96 15.12 -13.66
C PRO A 228 -11.57 14.46 -13.60
N PHE A 229 -11.52 13.21 -14.05
CA PHE A 229 -10.30 12.43 -14.28
C PHE A 229 -10.33 11.82 -15.68
N GLY A 230 -9.24 11.95 -16.42
CA GLY A 230 -9.08 11.34 -17.74
C GLY A 230 -7.71 10.72 -17.93
N TYR A 231 -7.64 9.62 -18.68
CA TYR A 231 -6.39 8.98 -19.03
C TYR A 231 -6.42 8.36 -20.42
N LEU A 232 -5.23 8.23 -21.00
CA LEU A 232 -4.99 7.54 -22.27
C LEU A 232 -3.66 6.79 -22.16
N ASN A 233 -3.68 5.47 -22.36
CA ASN A 233 -2.49 4.63 -22.43
C ASN A 233 -2.49 3.91 -23.78
N ALA A 234 -1.33 3.86 -24.42
CA ALA A 234 -1.11 3.14 -25.67
C ALA A 234 0.18 2.34 -25.61
N ASN A 235 0.20 1.21 -26.29
CA ASN A 235 1.42 0.45 -26.49
C ASN A 235 1.46 -0.17 -27.89
N TYR A 236 2.68 -0.47 -28.35
CA TYR A 236 2.94 -1.20 -29.57
C TYR A 236 3.95 -2.30 -29.33
N ARG A 237 3.61 -3.51 -29.75
CA ARG A 237 4.44 -4.72 -29.57
C ARG A 237 4.82 -5.30 -30.91
N HIS A 238 6.08 -5.66 -31.05
CA HIS A 238 6.57 -6.40 -32.21
C HIS A 238 7.88 -7.11 -31.89
N ASN A 239 7.97 -8.41 -32.17
CA ASN A 239 9.20 -9.21 -32.03
C ASN A 239 9.91 -9.03 -30.67
N GLY A 240 9.18 -9.15 -29.57
CA GLY A 240 9.74 -9.02 -28.22
C GLY A 240 9.99 -7.58 -27.74
N LEU A 241 9.84 -6.59 -28.60
CA LEU A 241 9.87 -5.17 -28.22
C LEU A 241 8.45 -4.70 -27.88
N ASP A 242 8.28 -4.05 -26.73
CA ASP A 242 7.04 -3.41 -26.27
C ASP A 242 7.34 -1.95 -25.92
N ILE A 243 6.82 -1.01 -26.69
CA ILE A 243 6.95 0.44 -26.47
C ILE A 243 5.60 0.93 -25.95
N PHE A 244 5.61 1.70 -24.88
CA PHE A 244 4.37 2.20 -24.27
C PHE A 244 4.49 3.68 -23.90
N ALA A 245 3.35 4.36 -23.90
CA ALA A 245 3.20 5.72 -23.42
C ALA A 245 1.82 5.91 -22.80
N GLY A 246 1.72 6.82 -21.83
CA GLY A 246 0.46 7.16 -21.20
C GLY A 246 0.47 8.60 -20.70
N VAL A 247 -0.73 9.18 -20.66
CA VAL A 247 -0.98 10.49 -20.06
C VAL A 247 -2.24 10.44 -19.21
N ASN A 248 -2.29 11.23 -18.16
CA ASN A 248 -3.46 11.40 -17.32
C ASN A 248 -3.58 12.83 -16.81
N ALA A 249 -4.79 13.24 -16.50
CA ALA A 249 -5.09 14.49 -15.83
C ALA A 249 -6.24 14.31 -14.85
N LEU A 250 -6.12 14.91 -13.68
CA LEU A 250 -7.07 14.87 -12.58
C LEU A 250 -7.26 16.28 -12.04
N LYS A 251 -8.50 16.69 -11.83
CA LYS A 251 -8.86 17.78 -10.92
C LYS A 251 -9.43 17.16 -9.66
N PHE A 252 -9.04 17.68 -8.51
CA PHE A 252 -9.48 17.21 -7.20
C PHE A 252 -9.81 18.40 -6.32
N THR A 253 -10.97 18.35 -5.67
CA THR A 253 -11.40 19.36 -4.71
C THR A 253 -11.78 18.67 -3.41
N SER A 254 -11.13 19.07 -2.31
CA SER A 254 -11.46 18.63 -0.95
C SER A 254 -11.97 19.81 -0.14
N ARG A 255 -13.03 19.61 0.64
CA ARG A 255 -13.49 20.56 1.66
C ARG A 255 -13.68 19.83 2.97
N GLN A 256 -13.16 20.45 4.03
CA GLN A 256 -13.33 20.01 5.41
C GLN A 256 -13.82 21.18 6.24
N GLU A 257 -14.92 21.00 6.92
CA GLU A 257 -15.41 21.91 7.96
C GLU A 257 -15.20 21.22 9.31
N SER A 258 -14.59 21.91 10.28
CA SER A 258 -14.31 21.31 11.59
C SER A 258 -14.68 22.26 12.71
N ASP A 259 -15.36 21.77 13.74
CA ASP A 259 -15.37 22.43 15.05
C ASP A 259 -14.12 21.98 15.80
N MET A 260 -13.37 22.95 16.34
CA MET A 260 -12.14 22.71 17.07
C MET A 260 -12.27 23.17 18.50
N LEU A 261 -11.76 22.38 19.43
CA LEU A 261 -11.56 22.73 20.83
C LEU A 261 -10.17 22.29 21.25
N GLN A 262 -9.35 23.23 21.69
CA GLN A 262 -8.05 22.98 22.28
C GLN A 262 -8.05 23.48 23.72
N GLN A 263 -7.56 22.67 24.65
CA GLN A 263 -7.50 23.02 26.07
C GLN A 263 -6.13 22.64 26.62
N THR A 264 -5.42 23.63 27.11
CA THR A 264 -4.12 23.48 27.78
C THR A 264 -4.31 23.66 29.26
N PHE A 265 -4.04 22.61 30.04
CA PHE A 265 -4.13 22.63 31.50
C PHE A 265 -2.86 23.24 32.10
N GLY A 266 -3.03 23.93 33.21
CA GLY A 266 -1.95 24.62 33.91
C GLY A 266 -2.45 25.86 34.66
N THR A 267 -1.52 26.72 35.04
CA THR A 267 -1.84 28.00 35.67
C THR A 267 -1.04 29.09 34.97
N PRO A 268 -1.69 29.93 34.13
CA PRO A 268 -3.10 29.90 33.78
C PRO A 268 -3.49 28.75 32.86
N GLU A 269 -4.77 28.40 32.83
CA GLU A 269 -5.37 27.50 31.83
C GLU A 269 -5.67 28.29 30.57
N PHE A 270 -5.38 27.72 29.39
CA PHE A 270 -5.77 28.27 28.08
C PHE A 270 -6.80 27.38 27.41
N LYS A 271 -7.80 27.99 26.78
CA LYS A 271 -8.80 27.34 25.95
C LYS A 271 -8.96 28.07 24.64
N GLN A 272 -8.97 27.35 23.54
CA GLN A 272 -9.26 27.84 22.20
C GLN A 272 -10.45 27.06 21.66
N GLU A 273 -11.49 27.73 21.21
CA GLU A 273 -12.66 27.10 20.61
C GLU A 273 -13.12 27.87 19.38
N GLY A 274 -13.43 27.16 18.31
CA GLY A 274 -13.81 27.79 17.06
C GLY A 274 -14.02 26.82 15.94
N THR A 275 -14.01 27.35 14.72
CA THR A 275 -14.25 26.62 13.49
C THR A 275 -13.08 26.73 12.53
N LEU A 276 -12.87 25.69 11.73
CA LEU A 276 -11.97 25.68 10.59
C LEU A 276 -12.77 25.29 9.33
N ASP A 277 -12.75 26.14 8.31
CA ASP A 277 -13.17 25.80 6.95
C ASP A 277 -11.92 25.71 6.05
N PHE A 278 -11.65 24.55 5.53
CA PHE A 278 -10.48 24.25 4.72
C PHE A 278 -10.93 23.74 3.35
N VAL A 279 -10.50 24.41 2.28
CA VAL A 279 -10.77 24.04 0.89
C VAL A 279 -9.46 23.92 0.14
N GLN A 280 -9.21 22.75 -0.42
CA GLN A 280 -8.08 22.51 -1.31
C GLN A 280 -8.57 22.18 -2.72
N LYS A 281 -8.04 22.88 -3.72
CA LYS A 281 -8.25 22.59 -5.14
C LYS A 281 -6.91 22.27 -5.77
N MET A 282 -6.84 21.14 -6.45
CA MET A 282 -5.61 20.67 -7.07
C MET A 282 -5.88 20.16 -8.48
N THR A 283 -4.99 20.48 -9.40
CA THR A 283 -4.91 19.82 -10.72
C THR A 283 -3.61 19.03 -10.77
N ASN A 284 -3.71 17.76 -11.10
CA ASN A 284 -2.55 16.90 -11.32
C ASN A 284 -2.52 16.47 -12.79
N ALA A 285 -1.36 16.48 -13.42
CA ALA A 285 -1.13 15.94 -14.75
C ALA A 285 0.09 15.04 -14.73
N GLY A 286 -0.02 13.88 -15.35
CA GLY A 286 1.03 12.87 -15.43
C GLY A 286 1.27 12.40 -16.84
N ALA A 287 2.52 12.06 -17.13
CA ALA A 287 2.92 11.39 -18.34
C ALA A 287 3.92 10.28 -18.03
N ASN A 288 3.83 9.17 -18.72
CA ASN A 288 4.80 8.09 -18.61
C ASN A 288 5.12 7.52 -19.99
N GLY A 289 6.30 6.94 -20.14
CA GLY A 289 6.69 6.27 -21.36
C GLY A 289 7.89 5.37 -21.11
N GLY A 290 8.05 4.40 -21.99
CA GLY A 290 9.16 3.47 -21.85
C GLY A 290 9.14 2.35 -22.88
N LEU A 291 10.06 1.43 -22.68
CA LEU A 291 10.18 0.23 -23.49
C LEU A 291 10.52 -0.97 -22.61
N ASN A 292 10.11 -2.11 -23.09
CA ASN A 292 10.58 -3.41 -22.64
C ASN A 292 11.06 -4.20 -23.85
N TRP A 293 12.24 -4.81 -23.76
CA TRP A 293 12.80 -5.62 -24.82
C TRP A 293 13.15 -7.01 -24.28
N GLN A 294 12.45 -7.99 -24.76
CA GLN A 294 12.76 -9.40 -24.55
C GLN A 294 13.81 -9.82 -25.58
N ILE A 295 15.10 -9.78 -25.19
CA ILE A 295 16.24 -10.09 -26.05
C ILE A 295 16.23 -11.58 -26.44
N SER A 296 15.84 -12.43 -25.49
CA SER A 296 15.66 -13.87 -25.68
C SER A 296 14.60 -14.38 -24.70
N GLU A 297 14.28 -15.67 -24.73
CA GLU A 297 13.33 -16.28 -23.79
C GLU A 297 13.70 -16.02 -22.32
N ASN A 298 14.99 -15.93 -22.02
CA ASN A 298 15.52 -15.84 -20.66
C ASN A 298 16.11 -14.46 -20.32
N HIS A 299 16.05 -13.47 -21.21
CA HIS A 299 16.69 -12.17 -20.99
C HIS A 299 15.79 -11.03 -21.42
N SER A 300 15.49 -10.15 -20.51
CA SER A 300 14.70 -8.94 -20.73
C SER A 300 15.42 -7.72 -20.15
N LEU A 301 15.30 -6.59 -20.79
CA LEU A 301 15.69 -5.30 -20.26
C LEU A 301 14.61 -4.26 -20.57
N GLY A 302 14.59 -3.19 -19.81
CA GLY A 302 13.64 -2.12 -20.07
C GLY A 302 14.04 -0.83 -19.39
N PHE A 303 13.38 0.22 -19.85
CA PHE A 303 13.52 1.58 -19.35
C PHE A 303 12.15 2.25 -19.28
N ARG A 304 11.89 2.99 -18.21
CA ARG A 304 10.64 3.74 -17.99
C ARG A 304 10.97 5.10 -17.39
N VAL A 305 10.28 6.13 -17.85
CA VAL A 305 10.26 7.47 -17.26
C VAL A 305 8.83 7.86 -16.95
N GLU A 306 8.64 8.51 -15.83
CA GLU A 306 7.38 9.10 -15.37
C GLU A 306 7.64 10.55 -14.97
N ALA A 307 6.75 11.44 -15.37
CA ALA A 307 6.73 12.83 -14.95
C ALA A 307 5.36 13.17 -14.39
N GLU A 308 5.33 13.82 -13.25
CA GLU A 308 4.14 14.30 -12.57
C GLU A 308 4.27 15.81 -12.33
N MET A 309 3.19 16.54 -12.51
CA MET A 309 3.13 17.96 -12.24
C MET A 309 1.78 18.33 -11.63
N ASN A 310 1.78 19.32 -10.74
CA ASN A 310 0.57 19.93 -10.21
C ASN A 310 0.50 21.37 -10.69
N PRO A 311 -0.08 21.63 -11.88
CA PRO A 311 -0.08 22.96 -12.48
C PRO A 311 -0.89 23.98 -11.69
N ASN A 312 -1.78 23.52 -10.83
CA ASN A 312 -2.55 24.38 -9.93
C ASN A 312 -2.77 23.66 -8.59
N VAL A 313 -2.38 24.29 -7.49
CA VAL A 313 -2.71 23.88 -6.12
C VAL A 313 -3.08 25.14 -5.34
N ASP A 314 -4.37 25.28 -5.03
CA ASP A 314 -4.89 26.39 -4.22
C ASP A 314 -5.46 25.82 -2.94
N VAL A 315 -5.07 26.39 -1.81
CA VAL A 315 -5.62 26.10 -0.49
C VAL A 315 -6.18 27.38 0.09
N HIS A 316 -7.43 27.33 0.50
CA HIS A 316 -8.08 28.40 1.26
C HIS A 316 -8.45 27.85 2.63
N GLN A 317 -8.04 28.56 3.68
CA GLN A 317 -8.30 28.21 5.07
C GLN A 317 -8.91 29.41 5.79
N LEU A 318 -9.99 29.20 6.50
CA LEU A 318 -10.60 30.19 7.38
C LEU A 318 -10.70 29.59 8.79
N ILE A 319 -10.04 30.23 9.74
CA ILE A 319 -10.12 29.94 11.18
C ILE A 319 -10.86 31.09 11.84
N ASP A 320 -11.88 30.76 12.64
CA ASP A 320 -12.66 31.70 13.45
C ASP A 320 -12.71 31.12 14.87
N GLU A 321 -11.95 31.73 15.80
CA GLU A 321 -11.73 31.19 17.14
C GLU A 321 -11.72 32.18 18.26
N ASP A 322 -12.26 31.78 19.41
CA ASP A 322 -12.19 32.48 20.69
C ASP A 322 -11.09 31.88 21.56
N ILE A 323 -10.27 32.76 22.15
CA ILE A 323 -9.15 32.40 23.03
C ILE A 323 -9.42 32.87 24.43
N PHE A 324 -9.33 31.96 25.40
CA PHE A 324 -9.56 32.22 26.81
C PHE A 324 -8.30 31.92 27.64
N GLU A 325 -8.05 32.79 28.65
CA GLU A 325 -7.05 32.58 29.70
C GLU A 325 -7.74 32.62 31.07
N GLY A 326 -7.61 31.56 31.86
CA GLY A 326 -8.26 31.44 33.16
C GLY A 326 -9.78 31.62 33.12
N GLY A 327 -10.41 31.30 32.00
CA GLY A 327 -11.84 31.46 31.74
C GLY A 327 -12.27 32.83 31.24
N SER A 328 -11.36 33.79 31.11
CA SER A 328 -11.62 35.12 30.54
C SER A 328 -11.26 35.15 29.06
N LEU A 329 -12.14 35.71 28.23
CA LEU A 329 -11.85 35.90 26.80
C LEU A 329 -10.71 36.94 26.68
N ILE A 330 -9.60 36.54 26.03
CA ILE A 330 -8.41 37.36 25.81
C ILE A 330 -8.23 37.75 24.34
N ASP A 331 -8.83 37.02 23.41
CA ASP A 331 -8.86 37.37 21.99
C ASP A 331 -10.03 36.67 21.27
N HIS A 332 -10.44 37.27 20.15
CA HIS A 332 -11.24 36.64 19.11
C HIS A 332 -10.46 36.84 17.81
N LEU A 333 -10.05 35.73 17.21
CA LEU A 333 -9.19 35.71 16.04
C LEU A 333 -9.95 35.19 14.81
N LEU A 334 -9.91 35.99 13.75
CA LEU A 334 -10.31 35.57 12.40
C LEU A 334 -9.07 35.52 11.53
N ALA A 335 -8.64 34.33 11.15
CA ALA A 335 -7.47 34.11 10.29
C ALA A 335 -7.89 33.53 8.93
N GLU A 336 -7.66 34.28 7.87
CA GLU A 336 -7.93 33.89 6.49
C GLU A 336 -6.61 33.61 5.77
N GLY A 337 -6.32 32.36 5.50
CA GLY A 337 -5.11 31.88 4.84
C GLY A 337 -5.38 31.44 3.39
N ASN A 338 -4.55 31.94 2.48
CA ASN A 338 -4.53 31.55 1.09
C ASN A 338 -3.14 31.01 0.76
N HIS A 339 -3.05 29.76 0.31
CA HIS A 339 -1.79 29.14 -0.09
C HIS A 339 -1.86 28.82 -1.57
N HIS A 340 -0.84 29.18 -2.30
CA HIS A 340 -0.73 28.97 -3.73
C HIS A 340 0.64 28.39 -4.09
N ASN A 341 0.71 27.53 -5.10
CA ASN A 341 1.98 27.05 -5.64
C ASN A 341 2.39 27.89 -6.85
N ASP A 342 3.26 28.87 -6.65
CA ASP A 342 3.78 29.75 -7.71
C ASP A 342 4.62 29.02 -8.74
N ASN A 343 5.35 28.00 -8.32
CA ASN A 343 6.15 27.15 -9.20
C ASN A 343 5.56 25.76 -9.19
N MET A 344 5.01 25.40 -10.33
CA MET A 344 4.44 24.07 -10.59
C MET A 344 5.29 22.95 -9.96
N PRO A 345 4.80 22.25 -8.92
CA PRO A 345 5.50 21.10 -8.39
C PRO A 345 5.73 20.08 -9.50
N PHE A 346 6.99 19.71 -9.67
CA PHE A 346 7.38 18.79 -10.72
C PHE A 346 8.19 17.64 -10.16
N GLY A 347 7.71 16.43 -10.42
CA GLY A 347 8.36 15.18 -10.08
C GLY A 347 8.73 14.37 -11.32
N ILE A 348 9.93 13.82 -11.33
CA ILE A 348 10.38 12.88 -12.37
C ILE A 348 10.91 11.62 -11.71
N SER A 349 10.55 10.47 -12.24
CA SER A 349 11.17 9.20 -11.88
C SER A 349 11.58 8.42 -13.13
N ALA A 350 12.70 7.73 -13.04
CA ALA A 350 13.19 6.85 -14.09
C ALA A 350 13.62 5.53 -13.45
N ASN A 351 13.31 4.42 -14.13
CA ASN A 351 13.80 3.10 -13.78
C ASN A 351 14.38 2.43 -15.02
N ALA A 352 15.51 1.76 -14.83
CA ALA A 352 16.09 0.84 -15.79
C ALA A 352 16.23 -0.53 -15.11
N TYR A 353 15.90 -1.59 -15.84
CA TYR A 353 16.03 -2.94 -15.30
C TYR A 353 16.67 -3.91 -16.28
N TYR A 354 17.26 -4.95 -15.73
CA TYR A 354 17.62 -6.18 -16.41
C TYR A 354 17.11 -7.37 -15.59
N ASN A 355 16.38 -8.25 -16.25
CA ASN A 355 15.94 -9.53 -15.68
C ASN A 355 16.39 -10.66 -16.59
N GLY A 356 17.14 -11.62 -16.06
CA GLY A 356 17.69 -12.68 -16.88
C GLY A 356 18.11 -13.91 -16.11
N GLN A 357 18.37 -14.99 -16.85
CA GLN A 357 18.80 -16.27 -16.31
C GLN A 357 20.06 -16.77 -17.05
N VAL A 358 21.13 -17.04 -16.29
CA VAL A 358 22.38 -17.59 -16.80
C VAL A 358 22.57 -18.98 -16.17
N GLY A 359 22.30 -20.01 -16.95
CA GLY A 359 22.24 -21.39 -16.42
C GLY A 359 21.14 -21.53 -15.35
N LYS A 360 21.53 -21.80 -14.10
CA LYS A 360 20.62 -21.87 -12.95
C LYS A 360 20.52 -20.56 -12.17
N LEU A 361 21.35 -19.57 -12.49
CA LEU A 361 21.39 -18.29 -11.77
C LEU A 361 20.38 -17.33 -12.38
N GLY A 362 19.36 -16.96 -11.62
CA GLY A 362 18.47 -15.85 -11.93
C GLY A 362 19.09 -14.52 -11.47
N ILE A 363 18.93 -13.48 -12.27
CA ILE A 363 19.46 -12.14 -12.03
C ILE A 363 18.32 -11.14 -12.22
N ASP A 364 18.01 -10.33 -11.21
CA ASP A 364 17.11 -9.18 -11.29
C ASP A 364 17.88 -7.94 -10.81
N PHE A 365 18.12 -7.01 -11.73
CA PHE A 365 18.80 -5.76 -11.47
C PHE A 365 17.90 -4.59 -11.79
N ASN A 366 17.82 -3.61 -10.88
CA ASN A 366 17.07 -2.37 -11.04
C ASN A 366 17.94 -1.19 -10.64
N ALA A 367 17.84 -0.10 -11.41
CA ALA A 367 18.42 1.20 -11.11
C ALA A 367 17.35 2.27 -11.23
N ASP A 368 17.19 3.10 -10.19
CA ASP A 368 16.15 4.09 -10.07
C ASP A 368 16.72 5.49 -9.82
N TYR A 369 16.09 6.46 -10.43
CA TYR A 369 16.26 7.88 -10.16
C TYR A 369 14.91 8.49 -9.78
N TYR A 370 14.90 9.36 -8.79
CA TYR A 370 13.76 10.19 -8.44
C TYR A 370 14.21 11.60 -8.15
N GLY A 371 13.51 12.60 -8.68
CA GLY A 371 13.71 14.00 -8.40
C GLY A 371 12.38 14.71 -8.27
N MET A 372 12.23 15.59 -7.28
CA MET A 372 11.03 16.38 -7.05
C MET A 372 11.42 17.78 -6.56
N LYS A 373 10.69 18.78 -7.02
CA LYS A 373 10.78 20.17 -6.53
C LYS A 373 9.38 20.67 -6.20
N THR A 374 9.24 21.33 -5.08
CA THR A 374 8.00 21.99 -4.67
C THR A 374 8.29 23.40 -4.23
N SER A 375 7.34 24.29 -4.47
CA SER A 375 7.35 25.69 -3.99
C SER A 375 5.95 26.03 -3.54
N GLN A 376 5.83 26.65 -2.39
CA GLN A 376 4.56 27.11 -1.83
C GLN A 376 4.72 28.54 -1.38
N ASP A 377 3.85 29.42 -1.85
CA ASP A 377 3.64 30.76 -1.36
C ASP A 377 2.34 30.80 -0.54
N ALA A 378 2.37 31.44 0.61
CA ALA A 378 1.22 31.51 1.49
C ALA A 378 1.09 32.90 2.08
N HIS A 379 -0.15 33.38 2.11
CA HIS A 379 -0.56 34.62 2.68
C HIS A 379 -1.68 34.40 3.68
N THR A 380 -1.53 34.84 4.92
CA THR A 380 -2.54 34.75 5.97
C THR A 380 -2.80 36.14 6.55
N MET A 381 -4.04 36.59 6.44
CA MET A 381 -4.54 37.82 7.08
C MET A 381 -5.21 37.44 8.39
N GLU A 382 -4.73 38.02 9.49
CA GLU A 382 -5.29 37.80 10.81
C GLU A 382 -5.92 39.08 11.35
N LYS A 383 -7.16 39.01 11.79
CA LYS A 383 -7.87 40.08 12.49
C LYS A 383 -8.07 39.69 13.94
N SER A 384 -7.57 40.46 14.85
CA SER A 384 -7.69 40.25 16.29
C SER A 384 -8.60 41.30 16.90
N ALA A 385 -9.58 40.89 17.71
CA ALA A 385 -10.47 41.80 18.38
C ALA A 385 -9.81 42.54 19.57
N MET A 386 -8.75 41.97 20.14
CA MET A 386 -8.08 42.47 21.34
C MET A 386 -6.60 42.85 21.09
N GLY A 387 -6.04 42.49 19.94
CA GLY A 387 -4.66 42.73 19.54
C GLY A 387 -4.53 43.58 18.27
N GLN A 388 -3.36 43.50 17.65
CA GLN A 388 -3.13 44.05 16.32
C GLN A 388 -3.44 43.01 15.25
N ASP A 389 -3.94 43.49 14.11
CA ASP A 389 -4.03 42.66 12.91
C ASP A 389 -2.63 42.31 12.39
N ASP A 390 -2.47 41.11 11.88
CA ASP A 390 -1.21 40.66 11.31
C ASP A 390 -1.39 40.26 9.85
N ASP A 391 -0.38 40.53 9.04
CA ASP A 391 -0.26 40.14 7.64
C ASP A 391 0.96 39.23 7.50
N ILE A 392 0.71 37.91 7.46
CA ILE A 392 1.75 36.89 7.49
C ILE A 392 1.94 36.34 6.09
N ASN A 393 3.17 36.42 5.60
CA ASN A 393 3.58 35.86 4.32
C ASN A 393 4.73 34.90 4.53
N TYR A 394 4.63 33.72 3.95
CA TYR A 394 5.75 32.78 3.92
C TYR A 394 5.95 32.14 2.55
N LEU A 395 7.20 31.80 2.27
CA LEU A 395 7.63 31.09 1.09
C LEU A 395 8.37 29.82 1.52
N SER A 396 7.95 28.67 1.00
CA SER A 396 8.58 27.37 1.26
C SER A 396 9.05 26.74 -0.04
N HIS A 397 10.33 26.38 -0.10
CA HIS A 397 10.89 25.62 -1.21
C HIS A 397 11.45 24.30 -0.71
N SER A 398 11.20 23.22 -1.43
CA SER A 398 11.87 21.96 -1.17
C SER A 398 12.32 21.28 -2.48
N GLY A 399 13.47 20.60 -2.41
CA GLY A 399 14.00 19.81 -3.50
C GLY A 399 14.52 18.46 -3.02
N SER A 400 14.05 17.38 -3.61
CA SER A 400 14.45 16.02 -3.27
C SER A 400 15.10 15.32 -4.46
N ARG A 401 16.14 14.52 -4.21
CA ARG A 401 16.79 13.66 -5.21
C ARG A 401 17.15 12.31 -4.59
N MET A 402 16.95 11.24 -5.35
CA MET A 402 17.30 9.89 -4.94
C MET A 402 17.92 9.12 -6.12
N TYR A 403 18.94 8.34 -5.82
CA TYR A 403 19.51 7.32 -6.69
C TYR A 403 19.45 6.00 -5.95
N ALA A 404 18.99 4.95 -6.59
CA ALA A 404 18.92 3.65 -5.98
C ALA A 404 19.32 2.55 -6.96
N ALA A 405 19.96 1.50 -6.45
CA ALA A 405 20.29 0.30 -7.20
C ALA A 405 19.94 -0.93 -6.36
N LYS A 406 19.38 -1.95 -7.00
CA LYS A 406 19.03 -3.23 -6.37
C LYS A 406 19.44 -4.38 -7.26
N LEU A 407 20.10 -5.37 -6.67
CA LEU A 407 20.46 -6.63 -7.31
C LEU A 407 19.90 -7.79 -6.49
N VAL A 408 19.14 -8.65 -7.13
CA VAL A 408 18.67 -9.92 -6.55
C VAL A 408 19.22 -11.06 -7.39
N LEU A 409 19.94 -11.98 -6.74
CA LEU A 409 20.43 -13.21 -7.33
C LEU A 409 19.61 -14.38 -6.76
N SER A 410 19.08 -15.22 -7.64
CA SER A 410 18.30 -16.41 -7.26
C SER A 410 18.97 -17.67 -7.76
N TYR A 411 19.12 -18.67 -6.91
CA TYR A 411 19.75 -19.94 -7.28
C TYR A 411 19.05 -21.11 -6.59
N PRO A 412 18.63 -22.15 -7.35
CA PRO A 412 18.03 -23.34 -6.76
C PRO A 412 19.09 -24.16 -6.04
N ILE A 413 18.86 -24.41 -4.73
CA ILE A 413 19.72 -25.23 -3.88
C ILE A 413 18.84 -26.27 -3.19
N TRP A 414 19.21 -27.55 -3.26
CA TRP A 414 18.45 -28.68 -2.72
C TRP A 414 16.98 -28.67 -3.20
N GLN A 415 16.05 -28.63 -2.27
CA GLN A 415 14.59 -28.59 -2.55
C GLN A 415 14.00 -27.18 -2.49
N GLY A 416 14.85 -26.15 -2.55
CA GLY A 416 14.43 -24.76 -2.35
C GLY A 416 15.14 -23.78 -3.25
N MET A 417 14.78 -22.52 -3.07
CA MET A 417 15.34 -21.37 -3.77
C MET A 417 16.08 -20.47 -2.78
N LEU A 418 17.38 -20.27 -3.02
CA LEU A 418 18.16 -19.23 -2.33
C LEU A 418 18.05 -17.94 -3.12
N GLN A 419 17.72 -16.85 -2.44
CA GLN A 419 17.83 -15.50 -2.96
C GLN A 419 18.79 -14.71 -2.09
N ALA A 420 19.70 -13.95 -2.70
CA ALA A 420 20.61 -13.06 -2.00
C ALA A 420 20.88 -11.81 -2.84
N GLY A 421 21.17 -10.70 -2.19
CA GLY A 421 21.40 -9.47 -2.94
C GLY A 421 21.70 -8.25 -2.10
N THR A 422 21.73 -7.10 -2.77
CA THR A 422 21.94 -5.78 -2.16
C THR A 422 20.91 -4.78 -2.69
N GLU A 423 20.63 -3.77 -1.88
CA GLU A 423 19.87 -2.58 -2.28
C GLU A 423 20.54 -1.36 -1.65
N ASP A 424 21.01 -0.45 -2.50
CA ASP A 424 21.75 0.73 -2.10
C ASP A 424 20.99 1.97 -2.53
N VAL A 425 20.71 2.89 -1.60
CA VAL A 425 19.89 4.08 -1.81
C VAL A 425 20.61 5.31 -1.26
N PHE A 426 20.78 6.31 -2.10
CA PHE A 426 21.39 7.60 -1.78
C PHE A 426 20.37 8.71 -2.00
N SER A 427 20.05 9.47 -0.96
CA SER A 427 19.03 10.49 -1.01
C SER A 427 19.50 11.82 -0.43
N ARG A 428 19.00 12.91 -1.00
CA ARG A 428 19.25 14.28 -0.56
C ARG A 428 17.99 15.09 -0.64
N ARG A 429 17.76 15.91 0.37
CA ARG A 429 16.68 16.90 0.41
C ARG A 429 17.20 18.22 0.93
N ASP A 430 16.83 19.30 0.25
CA ASP A 430 17.08 20.68 0.65
C ASP A 430 15.71 21.32 0.93
N ASP A 431 15.56 21.99 2.08
CA ASP A 431 14.36 22.74 2.47
C ASP A 431 14.75 24.17 2.84
N ASP A 432 13.97 25.16 2.37
CA ASP A 432 14.06 26.57 2.76
C ASP A 432 12.66 27.10 3.09
N TYR A 433 12.53 27.71 4.24
CA TYR A 433 11.29 28.32 4.71
C TYR A 433 11.60 29.75 5.17
N THR A 434 11.00 30.73 4.50
CA THR A 434 11.14 32.14 4.80
C THR A 434 9.80 32.73 5.17
N ILE A 435 9.71 33.44 6.29
CA ILE A 435 8.50 34.06 6.83
C ILE A 435 8.78 35.47 7.30
N ASN A 436 7.80 36.37 7.16
CA ASN A 436 7.90 37.76 7.63
C ASN A 436 7.52 37.96 9.12
N SER A 437 7.06 36.89 9.81
CA SER A 437 6.68 36.98 11.23
C SER A 437 7.88 36.95 12.16
N ALA A 438 7.87 37.78 13.19
CA ALA A 438 8.85 37.72 14.28
C ALA A 438 8.58 36.57 15.28
N ALA A 439 7.38 35.99 15.26
CA ALA A 439 6.96 34.95 16.19
C ALA A 439 7.56 33.58 15.82
N VAL A 440 7.86 33.36 14.54
CA VAL A 440 8.40 32.12 14.02
C VAL A 440 9.65 32.42 13.18
N PRO A 441 10.81 31.78 13.43
CA PRO A 441 12.02 32.02 12.66
C PRO A 441 11.95 31.38 11.27
N SER A 442 12.54 32.06 10.29
CA SER A 442 12.84 31.42 8.99
C SER A 442 13.88 30.31 9.18
N SER A 443 13.74 29.20 8.47
CA SER A 443 14.61 28.04 8.58
C SER A 443 15.14 27.59 7.22
N ALA A 444 16.27 26.89 7.21
CA ALA A 444 16.77 26.20 6.04
C ALA A 444 17.55 24.96 6.50
N SER A 445 17.38 23.85 5.81
CA SER A 445 18.02 22.60 6.19
C SER A 445 18.42 21.73 5.00
N LYS A 446 19.37 20.85 5.23
CA LYS A 446 19.74 19.78 4.30
C LYS A 446 19.68 18.44 4.98
N VAL A 447 19.10 17.47 4.30
CA VAL A 447 19.06 16.08 4.75
C VAL A 447 19.78 15.20 3.74
N ASN A 448 20.75 14.43 4.20
CA ASN A 448 21.40 13.38 3.44
C ASN A 448 21.15 12.04 4.15
N GLU A 449 20.65 11.06 3.42
CA GLU A 449 20.49 9.69 3.94
C GLU A 449 21.02 8.69 2.93
N ASP A 450 22.01 7.90 3.36
CA ASP A 450 22.58 6.79 2.62
C ASP A 450 22.16 5.49 3.30
N ASN A 451 21.52 4.57 2.59
CA ASN A 451 21.08 3.27 3.07
C ASN A 451 21.69 2.16 2.21
N ILE A 452 22.52 1.33 2.82
CA ILE A 452 23.13 0.16 2.19
C ILE A 452 22.54 -1.08 2.85
N ALA A 453 21.94 -1.96 2.05
CA ALA A 453 21.31 -3.16 2.57
C ALA A 453 21.84 -4.42 1.89
N LEU A 454 22.08 -5.45 2.71
CA LEU A 454 22.39 -6.81 2.28
C LEU A 454 21.28 -7.73 2.75
N PHE A 455 20.88 -8.69 1.92
CA PHE A 455 19.83 -9.63 2.30
C PHE A 455 20.08 -11.02 1.73
N ALA A 456 19.53 -12.02 2.44
CA ALA A 456 19.45 -13.39 1.96
C ALA A 456 18.14 -14.01 2.45
N SER A 457 17.53 -14.87 1.64
CA SER A 457 16.37 -15.66 2.00
C SER A 457 16.44 -17.04 1.35
N TYR A 458 15.86 -18.03 2.03
CA TYR A 458 15.77 -19.38 1.54
C TYR A 458 14.35 -19.91 1.76
N GLY A 459 13.69 -20.30 0.67
CA GLY A 459 12.37 -20.90 0.69
C GLY A 459 12.44 -22.36 0.21
N PHE A 460 11.79 -23.29 0.92
CA PHE A 460 11.79 -24.71 0.58
C PHE A 460 10.47 -25.39 0.97
N TYR A 461 10.18 -26.48 0.31
CA TYR A 461 9.01 -27.31 0.59
C TYR A 461 9.46 -28.70 1.06
N ILE A 462 8.85 -29.19 2.14
CA ILE A 462 9.00 -30.56 2.61
C ILE A 462 7.66 -31.24 2.47
N GLN A 463 7.62 -32.35 1.73
CA GLN A 463 6.41 -33.12 1.51
C GLN A 463 5.74 -33.50 2.84
N GLU A 464 4.41 -33.40 2.92
CA GLU A 464 3.56 -33.65 4.09
C GLU A 464 3.78 -32.68 5.28
N ILE A 465 4.93 -31.97 5.35
CA ILE A 465 5.23 -31.05 6.43
C ILE A 465 4.85 -29.62 6.07
N GLY A 466 5.06 -29.21 4.80
CA GLY A 466 4.64 -27.89 4.32
C GLY A 466 5.78 -27.05 3.73
N GLN A 467 5.46 -25.80 3.45
CA GLN A 467 6.34 -24.79 2.90
C GLN A 467 6.95 -23.94 4.01
N PHE A 468 8.25 -23.71 3.94
CA PHE A 468 9.02 -22.87 4.86
C PHE A 468 9.73 -21.76 4.10
N SER A 469 9.81 -20.59 4.68
CA SER A 469 10.66 -19.51 4.19
C SER A 469 11.35 -18.85 5.38
N ALA A 470 12.64 -18.56 5.24
CA ALA A 470 13.45 -17.83 6.21
C ALA A 470 14.31 -16.81 5.49
N GLY A 471 14.37 -15.60 6.01
CA GLY A 471 15.15 -14.53 5.44
C GLY A 471 15.74 -13.60 6.50
N VAL A 472 16.81 -12.93 6.13
CA VAL A 472 17.45 -11.91 6.94
C VAL A 472 17.88 -10.74 6.06
N ARG A 473 17.62 -9.54 6.52
CA ARG A 473 18.08 -8.30 5.90
C ARG A 473 18.86 -7.49 6.93
N TYR A 474 20.05 -7.04 6.56
CA TYR A 474 20.84 -6.08 7.28
C TYR A 474 20.78 -4.73 6.56
N GLU A 475 20.58 -3.65 7.30
CA GLU A 475 20.63 -2.28 6.77
C GLU A 475 21.58 -1.42 7.59
N HIS A 476 22.51 -0.77 6.87
CA HIS A 476 23.36 0.29 7.38
C HIS A 476 22.85 1.63 6.85
N VAL A 477 22.39 2.50 7.74
CA VAL A 477 21.88 3.83 7.39
C VAL A 477 22.75 4.90 8.00
N ASN A 478 23.25 5.81 7.18
CA ASN A 478 23.93 7.02 7.60
C ASN A 478 23.02 8.22 7.31
N TYR A 479 22.56 8.89 8.36
CA TYR A 479 21.66 10.03 8.30
C TYR A 479 22.37 11.28 8.80
N VAL A 480 22.36 12.35 8.01
CA VAL A 480 22.93 13.67 8.35
C VAL A 480 21.89 14.74 8.09
N TYR A 481 21.56 15.50 9.13
CA TYR A 481 20.75 16.68 9.09
C TYR A 481 21.62 17.91 9.39
N GLU A 482 21.61 18.89 8.50
CA GLU A 482 22.33 20.17 8.64
C GLU A 482 21.31 21.30 8.76
N ASP A 483 21.32 22.01 9.87
CA ASP A 483 20.51 23.22 10.09
C ASP A 483 21.31 24.44 9.65
N LEU A 484 20.95 25.02 8.51
CA LEU A 484 21.72 26.11 7.89
C LEU A 484 21.47 27.48 8.53
N LYS A 485 20.44 27.66 9.35
CA LYS A 485 20.07 28.92 10.01
C LYS A 485 20.04 28.82 11.54
N GLY A 486 20.09 27.62 12.08
CA GLY A 486 20.09 27.31 13.52
C GLY A 486 21.34 26.58 13.99
N SER A 487 21.18 25.72 14.98
CA SER A 487 22.27 24.93 15.60
C SER A 487 21.91 23.47 15.83
N ASP A 488 20.87 22.96 15.19
CA ASP A 488 20.33 21.61 15.43
C ASP A 488 20.94 20.54 14.49
N ASP A 489 22.22 20.66 14.16
CA ASP A 489 22.93 19.67 13.36
C ASP A 489 22.88 18.29 14.03
N LEU A 490 22.61 17.26 13.24
CA LEU A 490 22.48 15.90 13.72
C LEU A 490 23.09 14.91 12.74
N SER A 491 23.92 14.01 13.26
CA SER A 491 24.43 12.85 12.51
C SER A 491 24.14 11.58 13.28
N ARG A 492 23.58 10.58 12.59
CA ARG A 492 23.21 9.27 13.17
C ARG A 492 23.58 8.13 12.22
N LYS A 493 23.96 7.01 12.82
CA LYS A 493 24.19 5.76 12.11
C LYS A 493 23.34 4.68 12.74
N TYR A 494 22.70 3.87 11.91
CA TYR A 494 21.87 2.76 12.33
C TYR A 494 22.39 1.48 11.67
N ASP A 495 22.59 0.45 12.46
CA ASP A 495 22.95 -0.90 12.03
C ASP A 495 21.88 -1.85 12.54
N ASN A 496 21.01 -2.34 11.66
CA ASN A 496 19.83 -3.11 12.04
C ASN A 496 19.72 -4.41 11.25
N VAL A 497 19.23 -5.45 11.91
CA VAL A 497 18.95 -6.76 11.33
C VAL A 497 17.45 -7.05 11.40
N PHE A 498 16.86 -7.43 10.26
CA PHE A 498 15.45 -7.68 10.10
C PHE A 498 15.19 -9.12 9.64
N PRO A 499 14.93 -10.06 10.56
CA PRO A 499 14.56 -11.43 10.22
C PRO A 499 13.11 -11.54 9.76
N THR A 500 12.88 -12.51 8.86
CA THR A 500 11.54 -12.94 8.41
C THR A 500 11.47 -14.47 8.42
N LEU A 501 10.34 -15.02 8.89
CA LEU A 501 10.08 -16.44 8.92
C LEU A 501 8.63 -16.70 8.50
N SER A 502 8.36 -17.73 7.71
CA SER A 502 7.03 -18.19 7.42
C SER A 502 6.94 -19.71 7.30
N TYR A 503 5.77 -20.21 7.62
CA TYR A 503 5.39 -21.60 7.48
C TYR A 503 3.96 -21.70 6.95
N ALA A 504 3.71 -22.50 5.94
CA ALA A 504 2.37 -22.77 5.41
C ALA A 504 2.17 -24.25 5.14
N ASN A 505 0.97 -24.76 5.49
CA ASN A 505 0.59 -26.12 5.20
C ASN A 505 -0.93 -26.25 5.02
N SER A 506 -1.36 -27.36 4.41
CA SER A 506 -2.76 -27.73 4.24
C SER A 506 -3.10 -28.96 5.07
N PHE A 507 -4.11 -28.85 5.93
CA PHE A 507 -4.65 -29.91 6.77
C PHE A 507 -6.05 -30.29 6.26
N GLY A 508 -6.12 -31.20 5.32
CA GLY A 508 -7.34 -31.47 4.57
C GLY A 508 -7.83 -30.22 3.83
N PRO A 509 -9.07 -29.74 4.04
CA PRO A 509 -9.59 -28.57 3.37
C PRO A 509 -9.17 -27.24 4.02
N VAL A 510 -8.46 -27.26 5.15
CA VAL A 510 -8.03 -26.08 5.90
C VAL A 510 -6.56 -25.80 5.57
N GLN A 511 -6.29 -24.60 5.11
CA GLN A 511 -4.94 -24.10 4.90
C GLN A 511 -4.57 -23.18 6.06
N ILE A 512 -3.34 -23.25 6.55
CA ILE A 512 -2.82 -22.45 7.65
C ILE A 512 -1.47 -21.88 7.25
N GLN A 513 -1.26 -20.57 7.56
CA GLN A 513 0.02 -19.90 7.44
C GLN A 513 0.37 -19.21 8.76
N LEU A 514 1.59 -19.41 9.22
CA LEU A 514 2.19 -18.72 10.36
C LEU A 514 3.35 -17.87 9.85
N SER A 515 3.49 -16.66 10.36
CA SER A 515 4.59 -15.78 9.98
C SER A 515 5.10 -14.94 11.14
N TYR A 516 6.39 -14.61 11.05
CA TYR A 516 7.04 -13.62 11.92
C TYR A 516 7.90 -12.71 11.06
N SER A 517 7.88 -11.40 11.35
CA SER A 517 8.81 -10.44 10.76
C SER A 517 9.18 -9.34 11.73
N ALA A 518 10.44 -8.91 11.68
CA ALA A 518 10.87 -7.63 12.21
C ALA A 518 10.98 -6.62 11.07
N LYS A 519 10.37 -5.45 11.23
CA LYS A 519 10.28 -4.37 10.24
C LYS A 519 10.52 -3.02 10.91
N THR A 520 10.83 -2.00 10.11
CA THR A 520 10.99 -0.62 10.61
C THR A 520 10.01 0.32 9.91
N HIS A 521 9.69 1.43 10.55
CA HIS A 521 9.07 2.58 9.90
C HIS A 521 9.90 3.82 10.22
N ARG A 522 10.47 4.42 9.19
CA ARG A 522 11.26 5.64 9.29
C ARG A 522 10.37 6.86 9.13
N PRO A 523 10.59 7.94 9.90
CA PRO A 523 9.85 9.19 9.72
C PRO A 523 10.03 9.71 8.28
N ASN A 524 9.03 10.42 7.75
CA ASN A 524 9.22 11.17 6.52
C ASN A 524 10.21 12.33 6.75
N PHE A 525 10.80 12.85 5.68
CA PHE A 525 11.83 13.88 5.78
C PHE A 525 11.27 15.21 6.32
N GLU A 526 10.02 15.51 6.07
CA GLU A 526 9.34 16.67 6.62
C GLU A 526 9.22 16.60 8.14
N SER A 527 8.83 15.43 8.68
CA SER A 527 8.76 15.20 10.14
C SER A 527 10.12 15.28 10.84
N LEU A 528 11.22 15.15 10.11
CA LEU A 528 12.59 15.27 10.65
C LEU A 528 13.12 16.71 10.60
N SER A 529 12.38 17.67 10.06
CA SER A 529 12.77 19.07 10.04
C SER A 529 12.60 19.71 11.42
N SER A 530 13.51 20.60 11.83
CA SER A 530 13.34 21.46 13.02
C SER A 530 12.54 22.74 12.74
N ALA A 531 12.10 22.94 11.47
CA ALA A 531 11.36 24.12 11.06
C ALA A 531 10.02 24.22 11.78
N VAL A 532 9.77 25.39 12.42
CA VAL A 532 8.45 25.74 12.96
C VAL A 532 7.66 26.42 11.86
N ARG A 533 6.47 25.90 11.55
CA ARG A 533 5.54 26.42 10.55
C ARG A 533 4.42 27.17 11.24
N TYR A 534 4.03 28.29 10.70
CA TYR A 534 2.94 29.12 11.15
C TYR A 534 1.61 28.66 10.54
N HIS A 535 0.61 28.36 11.37
CA HIS A 535 -0.76 28.10 10.93
C HIS A 535 -1.70 29.24 11.29
N SER A 536 -1.64 29.72 12.52
CA SER A 536 -2.31 30.91 13.02
C SER A 536 -1.49 31.50 14.19
N ARG A 537 -1.89 32.62 14.70
CA ARG A 537 -1.28 33.31 15.89
C ARG A 537 -1.12 32.36 17.07
N TYR A 538 -2.05 31.42 17.23
CA TYR A 538 -2.11 30.53 18.40
C TYR A 538 -1.77 29.07 18.09
N ILE A 539 -1.51 28.71 16.82
CA ILE A 539 -1.22 27.34 16.40
C ILE A 539 0.03 27.28 15.53
N TYR A 540 1.04 26.58 16.00
CA TYR A 540 2.26 26.27 15.24
C TYR A 540 2.40 24.78 15.01
N GLN A 541 3.12 24.39 13.98
CA GLN A 541 3.49 23.01 13.70
C GLN A 541 4.99 22.91 13.48
N SER A 542 5.63 21.85 13.98
CA SER A 542 7.02 21.57 13.65
C SER A 542 7.23 20.10 13.34
N GLY A 543 8.33 19.77 12.72
CA GLY A 543 8.88 18.45 12.78
C GLY A 543 9.73 18.25 14.05
N ASN A 544 10.47 17.15 14.07
CA ASN A 544 11.35 16.80 15.19
C ASN A 544 12.57 16.03 14.65
N ALA A 545 13.71 16.73 14.52
CA ALA A 545 14.95 16.13 14.03
C ALA A 545 15.45 14.98 14.92
N LYS A 546 14.97 14.88 16.18
CA LYS A 546 15.35 13.83 17.15
C LYS A 546 14.53 12.55 17.03
N LEU A 547 13.54 12.49 16.12
CA LEU A 547 12.77 11.26 15.89
C LEU A 547 13.66 10.08 15.55
N GLN A 548 13.29 8.93 16.10
CA GLN A 548 13.93 7.66 15.84
C GLN A 548 13.03 6.78 14.96
N PRO A 549 13.59 5.91 14.13
CA PRO A 549 12.80 4.90 13.43
C PRO A 549 12.08 3.97 14.43
N GLN A 550 10.79 3.76 14.22
CA GLN A 550 10.07 2.76 15.00
C GLN A 550 10.40 1.34 14.51
N THR A 551 10.34 0.38 15.42
CA THR A 551 10.54 -1.05 15.12
C THR A 551 9.26 -1.83 15.39
N ASN A 552 8.84 -2.62 14.39
CA ASN A 552 7.65 -3.46 14.45
C ASN A 552 8.07 -4.94 14.51
N HIS A 553 7.60 -5.67 15.52
CA HIS A 553 7.65 -7.12 15.58
C HIS A 553 6.26 -7.67 15.34
N ASP A 554 6.09 -8.37 14.24
CA ASP A 554 4.80 -8.82 13.71
C ASP A 554 4.70 -10.35 13.77
N LEU A 555 3.62 -10.88 14.38
CA LEU A 555 3.24 -12.28 14.35
C LEU A 555 1.91 -12.42 13.60
N GLY A 556 1.88 -13.21 12.53
CA GLY A 556 0.70 -13.43 11.69
C GLY A 556 0.21 -14.87 11.73
N LEU A 557 -1.10 -15.05 11.77
CA LEU A 557 -1.78 -16.31 11.57
C LEU A 557 -2.91 -16.12 10.55
N ASN A 558 -2.79 -16.76 9.39
CA ASN A 558 -3.83 -16.80 8.38
C ASN A 558 -4.39 -18.22 8.27
N ALA A 559 -5.70 -18.34 8.13
CA ALA A 559 -6.36 -19.61 7.88
C ALA A 559 -7.41 -19.44 6.78
N ASN A 560 -7.49 -20.41 5.87
CA ASN A 560 -8.47 -20.43 4.81
C ASN A 560 -9.22 -21.77 4.77
N TRP A 561 -10.55 -21.68 4.68
CA TRP A 561 -11.42 -22.84 4.55
C TRP A 561 -12.54 -22.51 3.54
N LYS A 562 -12.44 -23.07 2.33
CA LYS A 562 -13.40 -22.81 1.26
C LYS A 562 -13.56 -21.32 0.96
N TRP A 563 -14.73 -20.74 1.27
CA TRP A 563 -15.10 -19.34 1.10
C TRP A 563 -14.87 -18.47 2.37
N LEU A 564 -14.29 -19.06 3.40
CA LEU A 564 -14.01 -18.37 4.68
C LEU A 564 -12.50 -18.20 4.82
N THR A 565 -12.07 -16.96 5.05
CA THR A 565 -10.67 -16.61 5.31
C THR A 565 -10.57 -15.86 6.63
N MET A 566 -9.67 -16.28 7.50
CA MET A 566 -9.33 -15.61 8.75
C MET A 566 -7.93 -15.03 8.66
N VAL A 567 -7.77 -13.79 9.07
CA VAL A 567 -6.48 -13.09 9.17
C VAL A 567 -6.32 -12.58 10.61
N THR A 568 -5.21 -12.92 11.23
CA THR A 568 -4.87 -12.46 12.58
C THR A 568 -3.47 -11.89 12.58
N GLN A 569 -3.32 -10.71 13.12
CA GLN A 569 -2.04 -10.03 13.23
C GLN A 569 -1.85 -9.50 14.65
N TYR A 570 -0.79 -9.92 15.32
CA TYR A 570 -0.30 -9.30 16.54
C TYR A 570 0.96 -8.50 16.22
N SER A 571 1.01 -7.24 16.64
CA SER A 571 2.17 -6.37 16.45
C SER A 571 2.62 -5.73 17.76
N ARG A 572 3.93 -5.67 17.96
CA ARG A 572 4.57 -4.87 19.01
C ARG A 572 5.40 -3.79 18.34
N ILE A 573 5.06 -2.54 18.57
CA ILE A 573 5.66 -1.36 17.95
C ILE A 573 6.45 -0.61 19.03
N SER A 574 7.77 -0.64 18.93
CA SER A 574 8.66 0.14 19.79
C SER A 574 8.98 1.47 19.13
N ASP A 575 9.19 2.52 19.94
CA ASP A 575 9.45 3.88 19.47
C ASP A 575 8.37 4.38 18.50
N ALA A 576 7.10 4.01 18.76
CA ALA A 576 5.99 4.38 17.90
C ALA A 576 5.91 5.90 17.76
N ILE A 577 5.81 6.38 16.52
CA ILE A 577 5.71 7.80 16.22
C ILE A 577 4.25 8.22 16.36
N SER A 578 4.00 9.26 17.18
CA SER A 578 2.67 9.85 17.38
C SER A 578 2.73 11.37 17.30
N GLN A 579 1.62 11.98 16.93
CA GLN A 579 1.46 13.44 17.02
C GLN A 579 1.27 13.82 18.49
N TRP A 580 1.99 14.86 18.91
CA TRP A 580 1.96 15.41 20.23
C TRP A 580 1.70 16.91 20.19
N SER A 581 1.06 17.43 21.21
CA SER A 581 0.82 18.87 21.33
C SER A 581 1.11 19.34 22.73
N GLU A 582 1.66 20.56 22.83
CA GLU A 582 1.96 21.23 24.09
C GLU A 582 1.95 22.75 23.94
N LEU A 583 2.00 23.45 25.05
CA LEU A 583 2.12 24.90 25.05
C LEU A 583 3.52 25.32 24.57
N TYR A 584 3.58 26.16 23.54
CA TYR A 584 4.83 26.70 22.97
C TYR A 584 5.39 27.86 23.77
N ASN A 585 4.50 28.68 24.32
CA ASN A 585 4.85 29.86 25.14
C ASN A 585 3.75 30.18 26.16
N ASP A 586 4.02 31.20 27.00
CA ASP A 586 3.12 31.69 28.07
C ASP A 586 1.92 32.51 27.56
N LYS A 587 1.77 32.68 26.24
CA LYS A 587 0.68 33.44 25.60
C LYS A 587 -0.42 32.55 25.03
N GLY A 588 -0.45 31.26 25.38
CA GLY A 588 -1.46 30.32 24.92
C GLY A 588 -1.21 29.71 23.52
N VAL A 589 -0.04 29.98 22.92
CA VAL A 589 0.31 29.39 21.64
C VAL A 589 0.60 27.89 21.80
N VAL A 590 -0.01 27.07 20.98
CA VAL A 590 0.17 25.60 20.96
C VAL A 590 1.08 25.21 19.81
N ILE A 591 1.98 24.26 20.04
CA ILE A 591 2.78 23.61 19.00
C ILE A 591 2.39 22.15 18.88
N VAL A 592 2.19 21.69 17.64
CA VAL A 592 1.94 20.29 17.29
C VAL A 592 3.17 19.72 16.57
N TYR A 593 3.68 18.58 17.04
CA TYR A 593 4.88 17.95 16.48
C TYR A 593 4.87 16.43 16.65
N PRO A 594 5.56 15.68 15.79
CA PRO A 594 5.70 14.24 15.95
C PRO A 594 6.73 13.88 17.03
N THR A 595 6.44 12.86 17.83
CA THR A 595 7.36 12.34 18.87
C THR A 595 7.33 10.83 18.92
N ASN A 596 8.39 10.21 19.46
CA ASN A 596 8.38 8.79 19.76
C ASN A 596 7.76 8.55 21.13
N LEU A 597 6.82 7.61 21.21
CA LEU A 597 6.19 7.21 22.48
C LEU A 597 7.18 6.43 23.35
N GLU A 598 7.22 6.74 24.65
CA GLU A 598 8.12 6.13 25.61
C GLU A 598 7.86 4.61 25.81
N ARG A 599 6.62 4.17 25.61
CA ARG A 599 6.21 2.77 25.79
C ARG A 599 5.74 2.16 24.47
N PRO A 600 6.03 0.87 24.25
CA PRO A 600 5.60 0.21 23.02
C PRO A 600 4.08 0.11 22.92
N VAL A 601 3.55 0.36 21.74
CA VAL A 601 2.17 0.06 21.38
C VAL A 601 2.09 -1.42 20.99
N ARG A 602 1.10 -2.14 21.53
CA ARG A 602 0.78 -3.50 21.12
C ARG A 602 -0.59 -3.49 20.47
N THR A 603 -0.73 -4.21 19.36
CA THR A 603 -2.01 -4.33 18.66
C THR A 603 -2.31 -5.78 18.35
N LEU A 604 -3.59 -6.13 18.39
CA LEU A 604 -4.13 -7.38 17.87
C LEU A 604 -5.24 -7.02 16.89
N GLU A 605 -5.10 -7.47 15.67
CA GLU A 605 -6.13 -7.37 14.64
C GLU A 605 -6.60 -8.78 14.28
N TRP A 606 -7.89 -9.00 14.30
CA TRP A 606 -8.52 -10.27 13.97
C TRP A 606 -9.71 -10.02 13.05
N PHE A 607 -9.66 -10.59 11.86
CA PHE A 607 -10.67 -10.40 10.83
C PHE A 607 -11.08 -11.74 10.21
N VAL A 608 -12.35 -11.83 9.86
CA VAL A 608 -12.92 -12.92 9.10
C VAL A 608 -13.57 -12.34 7.85
N ASN A 609 -13.20 -12.88 6.70
CA ASN A 609 -13.84 -12.61 5.43
C ASN A 609 -14.65 -13.82 4.98
N ALA A 610 -15.87 -13.58 4.55
CA ALA A 610 -16.78 -14.57 4.00
C ALA A 610 -17.25 -14.14 2.60
N ALA A 611 -16.97 -14.95 1.58
CA ALA A 611 -17.29 -14.64 0.19
C ALA A 611 -18.09 -15.75 -0.53
N PRO A 612 -19.30 -16.15 -0.03
CA PRO A 612 -20.14 -17.11 -0.71
C PRO A 612 -20.91 -16.50 -1.88
N THR A 613 -21.30 -17.33 -2.85
CA THR A 613 -22.19 -16.95 -3.96
C THR A 613 -23.49 -17.77 -3.90
N ILE A 614 -24.62 -17.11 -4.02
CA ILE A 614 -25.98 -17.68 -3.98
C ILE A 614 -26.74 -17.23 -5.22
N GLY A 615 -26.72 -18.05 -6.26
CA GLY A 615 -27.35 -17.72 -7.56
C GLY A 615 -26.70 -16.47 -8.19
N ILE A 616 -27.48 -15.43 -8.44
CA ILE A 616 -27.00 -14.14 -8.99
C ILE A 616 -26.34 -13.22 -7.95
N TRP A 617 -26.44 -13.57 -6.69
CA TRP A 617 -26.01 -12.75 -5.56
C TRP A 617 -24.68 -13.26 -4.99
N THR A 618 -23.67 -12.42 -4.97
CA THR A 618 -22.39 -12.67 -4.34
C THR A 618 -22.18 -11.74 -3.16
N LEU A 619 -21.84 -12.34 -2.04
CA LEU A 619 -21.48 -11.68 -0.81
C LEU A 619 -19.96 -11.55 -0.73
N ASN A 620 -19.46 -10.45 -0.22
CA ASN A 620 -18.08 -10.31 0.23
C ASN A 620 -18.11 -9.49 1.52
N TRP A 621 -18.14 -10.18 2.64
CA TRP A 621 -18.31 -9.61 3.96
C TRP A 621 -17.05 -9.81 4.77
N THR A 622 -16.50 -8.72 5.27
CA THR A 622 -15.37 -8.72 6.21
C THR A 622 -15.84 -8.13 7.52
N ALA A 623 -15.56 -8.80 8.61
CA ALA A 623 -15.81 -8.28 9.95
C ALA A 623 -14.64 -8.63 10.87
N GLY A 624 -14.33 -7.73 11.80
CA GLY A 624 -13.23 -7.96 12.72
C GLY A 624 -13.12 -6.93 13.84
N VAL A 625 -12.04 -7.08 14.57
CA VAL A 625 -11.70 -6.24 15.72
C VAL A 625 -10.22 -5.87 15.67
N GLN A 626 -9.96 -4.62 15.98
CA GLN A 626 -8.63 -4.10 16.23
C GLN A 626 -8.55 -3.67 17.70
N GLN A 627 -7.70 -4.34 18.47
CA GLN A 627 -7.45 -4.04 19.87
C GLN A 627 -6.05 -3.46 20.03
N GLN A 628 -5.96 -2.35 20.76
CA GLN A 628 -4.70 -1.72 21.15
C GLN A 628 -4.46 -1.89 22.65
N TRP A 629 -3.19 -2.02 23.05
CA TRP A 629 -2.74 -1.87 24.44
C TRP A 629 -1.63 -0.82 24.47
N LEU A 630 -1.94 0.32 25.09
CA LEU A 630 -1.01 1.43 25.28
C LEU A 630 -1.30 2.05 26.65
N THR A 631 -0.25 2.26 27.44
CA THR A 631 -0.30 3.03 28.69
C THR A 631 0.84 4.03 28.66
N LEU A 632 0.54 5.30 28.85
CA LEU A 632 1.54 6.39 28.85
C LEU A 632 1.61 7.02 30.25
N ASN A 633 2.78 7.53 30.59
CA ASN A 633 2.97 8.31 31.81
C ASN A 633 2.86 9.81 31.44
N MET A 634 1.73 10.43 31.73
CA MET A 634 1.33 11.74 31.25
C MET A 634 1.14 12.74 32.39
N PRO A 635 1.30 14.06 32.16
CA PRO A 635 0.90 15.07 33.14
C PRO A 635 -0.55 14.89 33.58
N ASP A 636 -0.86 15.12 34.88
CA ASP A 636 -2.24 15.15 35.37
C ASP A 636 -2.87 16.51 35.02
N PRO A 637 -4.02 16.57 34.31
CA PRO A 637 -4.69 17.85 33.99
C PRO A 637 -5.00 18.74 35.20
N ARG A 638 -5.15 18.17 36.40
CA ARG A 638 -5.42 18.94 37.64
C ARG A 638 -4.17 19.58 38.25
N ASP A 639 -3.02 18.98 38.00
CA ASP A 639 -1.70 19.48 38.42
C ASP A 639 -0.64 18.91 37.47
N ILE A 640 -0.24 19.68 36.47
CA ILE A 640 0.68 19.25 35.41
C ILE A 640 2.10 18.92 35.91
N SER A 641 2.43 19.28 37.15
CA SER A 641 3.69 18.89 37.81
C SER A 641 3.71 17.41 38.24
N ILE A 642 2.54 16.81 38.38
CA ILE A 642 2.34 15.41 38.73
C ILE A 642 2.12 14.60 37.47
N ARG A 643 2.73 13.42 37.38
CA ARG A 643 2.48 12.48 36.28
C ARG A 643 1.61 11.32 36.76
N ARG A 644 0.73 10.86 35.86
CA ARG A 644 -0.14 9.70 36.07
C ARG A 644 -0.09 8.73 34.91
N GLU A 645 -0.35 7.48 35.17
CA GLU A 645 -0.54 6.48 34.10
C GLU A 645 -1.94 6.62 33.50
N VAL A 646 -1.97 6.77 32.16
CA VAL A 646 -3.20 6.86 31.36
C VAL A 646 -3.22 5.67 30.41
N SER A 647 -4.32 4.90 30.43
CA SER A 647 -4.49 3.75 29.54
C SER A 647 -5.37 4.12 28.34
N PHE A 648 -4.94 3.74 27.15
CA PHE A 648 -5.64 3.90 25.88
C PHE A 648 -6.01 2.52 25.30
N SER A 649 -6.57 1.63 26.13
CA SER A 649 -6.73 0.20 25.80
C SER A 649 -8.15 -0.33 25.91
N ASP A 650 -9.08 0.42 26.47
CA ASP A 650 -10.43 -0.06 26.85
C ASP A 650 -11.48 0.06 25.74
N LYS A 651 -11.09 0.58 24.55
CA LYS A 651 -12.01 0.78 23.41
C LYS A 651 -11.45 0.14 22.13
N PRO A 652 -11.71 -1.16 21.91
CA PRO A 652 -11.38 -1.79 20.63
C PRO A 652 -12.22 -1.21 19.50
N MET A 653 -11.65 -1.18 18.28
CA MET A 653 -12.37 -0.85 17.06
C MET A 653 -13.01 -2.11 16.48
N PHE A 654 -14.32 -2.09 16.30
CA PHE A 654 -15.04 -3.06 15.50
C PHE A 654 -15.18 -2.51 14.08
N ILE A 655 -14.83 -3.32 13.09
CA ILE A 655 -14.86 -2.98 11.67
C ILE A 655 -15.73 -4.00 10.97
N ALA A 656 -16.64 -3.53 10.09
CA ALA A 656 -17.41 -4.37 9.19
C ALA A 656 -17.46 -3.74 7.81
N GLN A 657 -17.16 -4.53 6.77
CA GLN A 657 -17.28 -4.13 5.37
C GLN A 657 -18.13 -5.17 4.65
N LEU A 658 -19.26 -4.74 4.09
CA LEU A 658 -20.29 -5.60 3.53
C LEU A 658 -20.53 -5.20 2.07
N PHE A 659 -19.98 -5.95 1.12
CA PHE A 659 -20.23 -5.75 -0.30
C PHE A 659 -21.16 -6.84 -0.82
N ASN A 660 -22.18 -6.43 -1.55
CA ASN A 660 -23.19 -7.28 -2.18
C ASN A 660 -23.24 -6.98 -3.66
N THR A 661 -22.99 -7.96 -4.49
CA THR A 661 -23.00 -7.83 -5.94
C THR A 661 -24.09 -8.72 -6.53
N LEU A 662 -25.00 -8.11 -7.31
CA LEU A 662 -26.06 -8.78 -8.06
C LEU A 662 -25.73 -8.72 -9.54
N ARG A 663 -25.61 -9.89 -10.19
CA ARG A 663 -25.39 -10.01 -11.64
C ARG A 663 -26.64 -10.42 -12.37
N PHE A 664 -26.97 -9.66 -13.38
CA PHE A 664 -28.12 -9.91 -14.22
C PHE A 664 -27.69 -10.33 -15.63
N LYS A 665 -28.65 -10.81 -16.40
CA LYS A 665 -28.46 -11.09 -17.83
C LYS A 665 -28.06 -9.80 -18.59
N ASN A 666 -27.38 -9.98 -19.72
CA ASN A 666 -26.92 -8.88 -20.58
C ASN A 666 -25.95 -7.94 -19.87
N ASP A 667 -25.04 -8.48 -19.02
CA ASP A 667 -23.91 -7.77 -18.40
C ASP A 667 -24.31 -6.53 -17.58
N TRP A 668 -25.48 -6.56 -16.96
CA TRP A 668 -25.87 -5.61 -15.93
C TRP A 668 -25.42 -6.09 -14.56
N GLN A 669 -24.88 -5.18 -13.77
CA GLN A 669 -24.48 -5.43 -12.40
C GLN A 669 -24.94 -4.31 -11.48
N ILE A 670 -25.44 -4.69 -10.29
CA ILE A 670 -25.76 -3.77 -9.20
C ILE A 670 -24.92 -4.14 -8.00
N GLU A 671 -24.35 -3.15 -7.34
CA GLU A 671 -23.58 -3.30 -6.13
C GLU A 671 -24.18 -2.47 -5.00
N LEU A 672 -24.17 -3.04 -3.79
CA LEU A 672 -24.54 -2.35 -2.56
C LEU A 672 -23.40 -2.58 -1.56
N GLY A 673 -22.79 -1.50 -1.08
CA GLY A 673 -21.69 -1.50 -0.13
C GLY A 673 -22.08 -0.86 1.20
N GLY A 674 -21.48 -1.34 2.27
CA GLY A 674 -21.55 -0.71 3.59
C GLY A 674 -20.24 -0.90 4.33
N GLU A 675 -19.75 0.16 4.98
CA GLU A 675 -18.56 0.16 5.81
C GLU A 675 -18.89 0.78 7.17
N PHE A 676 -18.54 0.09 8.23
CA PHE A 676 -18.77 0.51 9.60
C PHE A 676 -17.51 0.40 10.43
N HIS A 677 -17.18 1.46 11.20
CA HIS A 677 -16.16 1.46 12.24
C HIS A 677 -16.74 1.99 13.54
N SER A 678 -16.47 1.31 14.65
CA SER A 678 -16.89 1.81 15.95
C SER A 678 -15.90 2.84 16.50
N LYS A 679 -16.35 3.58 17.53
CA LYS A 679 -15.48 4.39 18.40
C LYS A 679 -14.32 3.56 18.91
N ALA A 680 -13.09 4.10 18.90
CA ALA A 680 -11.90 3.37 19.34
C ALA A 680 -10.73 4.30 19.64
N TYR A 681 -9.75 3.77 20.35
CA TYR A 681 -8.44 4.41 20.45
C TYR A 681 -7.54 4.06 19.25
N SER A 682 -6.81 5.08 18.77
CA SER A 682 -5.67 4.97 17.88
C SER A 682 -4.50 5.74 18.51
N GLN A 683 -3.53 5.03 19.04
CA GLN A 683 -2.49 5.56 19.92
C GLN A 683 -3.10 6.38 21.11
N ASN A 684 -2.72 7.65 21.27
CA ASN A 684 -3.26 8.54 22.29
C ASN A 684 -4.49 9.35 21.83
N ALA A 685 -5.02 9.07 20.66
CA ALA A 685 -6.24 9.67 20.13
C ALA A 685 -7.45 8.74 20.26
N LEU A 686 -8.60 9.31 20.57
CA LEU A 686 -9.90 8.65 20.61
C LEU A 686 -10.74 9.09 19.42
N ILE A 687 -11.15 8.16 18.56
CA ILE A 687 -12.25 8.35 17.62
C ILE A 687 -13.54 8.36 18.42
N THR A 688 -14.26 9.48 18.45
CA THR A 688 -15.36 9.73 19.39
C THR A 688 -16.74 9.39 18.84
N ASN A 689 -16.85 9.16 17.52
CA ASN A 689 -18.11 8.76 16.85
C ASN A 689 -17.96 7.40 16.14
N ASN A 690 -19.08 6.82 15.73
CA ASN A 690 -19.07 5.71 14.80
C ASN A 690 -19.06 6.24 13.38
N PHE A 691 -18.30 5.58 12.50
CA PHE A 691 -18.26 5.83 11.08
C PHE A 691 -19.21 4.86 10.36
N LEU A 692 -19.98 5.36 9.38
CA LEU A 692 -20.82 4.54 8.50
C LEU A 692 -20.80 5.15 7.10
N ASP A 693 -20.28 4.40 6.12
CA ASP A 693 -20.41 4.71 4.70
C ASP A 693 -21.38 3.70 4.06
N ILE A 694 -22.33 4.19 3.29
CA ILE A 694 -23.24 3.40 2.45
C ILE A 694 -23.00 3.80 1.00
N SER A 695 -22.70 2.82 0.16
CA SER A 695 -22.43 3.01 -1.25
C SER A 695 -23.34 2.13 -2.13
N ALA A 696 -23.61 2.60 -3.33
CA ALA A 696 -24.32 1.84 -4.35
C ALA A 696 -23.75 2.11 -5.74
N ALA A 697 -23.71 1.09 -6.60
CA ALA A 697 -23.27 1.26 -7.97
C ALA A 697 -24.11 0.43 -8.94
N ILE A 698 -24.24 0.94 -10.18
CA ILE A 698 -24.78 0.21 -11.31
C ILE A 698 -23.77 0.24 -12.45
N GLN A 699 -23.52 -0.91 -13.04
CA GLN A 699 -22.57 -1.08 -14.15
C GLN A 699 -23.22 -1.78 -15.33
N LYS A 700 -22.82 -1.37 -16.53
CA LYS A 700 -23.16 -2.00 -17.80
C LYS A 700 -21.89 -2.22 -18.61
N SER A 701 -21.62 -3.45 -18.99
CA SER A 701 -20.59 -3.78 -19.97
C SER A 701 -21.20 -3.91 -21.35
N LEU A 702 -20.49 -3.44 -22.37
CA LEU A 702 -20.87 -3.39 -23.78
C LEU A 702 -19.69 -3.85 -24.64
N LEU A 703 -19.94 -4.24 -25.89
CA LEU A 703 -18.92 -4.63 -26.87
C LEU A 703 -17.97 -5.71 -26.31
N ASP A 704 -18.54 -6.81 -25.80
CA ASP A 704 -17.77 -7.91 -25.18
C ASP A 704 -16.79 -7.43 -24.09
N ASN A 705 -17.28 -6.59 -23.18
CA ASN A 705 -16.52 -5.96 -22.09
C ASN A 705 -15.44 -4.95 -22.52
N THR A 706 -15.37 -4.59 -23.81
CA THR A 706 -14.44 -3.56 -24.30
C THR A 706 -14.83 -2.16 -23.84
N LEU A 707 -16.12 -1.89 -23.66
CA LEU A 707 -16.67 -0.63 -23.15
C LEU A 707 -17.44 -0.86 -21.85
N VAL A 708 -17.07 -0.16 -20.78
CA VAL A 708 -17.74 -0.26 -19.47
C VAL A 708 -18.25 1.12 -19.07
N LEU A 709 -19.53 1.16 -18.69
CA LEU A 709 -20.20 2.33 -18.12
C LEU A 709 -20.55 2.01 -16.66
N ARG A 710 -20.22 2.91 -15.73
CA ARG A 710 -20.50 2.75 -14.29
C ARG A 710 -20.97 4.06 -13.69
N LEU A 711 -22.03 3.98 -12.91
CA LEU A 711 -22.53 5.05 -12.04
C LEU A 711 -22.46 4.56 -10.59
N GLU A 712 -21.84 5.34 -9.72
CA GLU A 712 -21.59 5.00 -8.32
C GLU A 712 -21.91 6.18 -7.42
N GLY A 713 -22.51 5.91 -6.25
CA GLY A 713 -22.71 6.87 -5.18
C GLY A 713 -21.98 6.41 -3.92
N SER A 714 -21.26 7.30 -3.26
CA SER A 714 -20.53 7.07 -1.99
C SER A 714 -21.09 7.93 -0.87
N ASP A 715 -20.95 7.45 0.36
CA ASP A 715 -21.45 8.08 1.59
C ASP A 715 -22.91 8.58 1.48
N LEU A 716 -23.78 7.75 0.90
CA LEU A 716 -25.18 8.12 0.59
C LEU A 716 -25.99 8.49 1.86
N ALA A 717 -25.54 8.03 3.03
CA ALA A 717 -26.15 8.36 4.31
C ALA A 717 -25.60 9.65 4.94
N GLY A 718 -24.46 10.20 4.48
CA GLY A 718 -23.79 11.37 5.04
C GLY A 718 -23.22 11.15 6.45
N LEU A 719 -22.86 9.91 6.79
CA LEU A 719 -22.34 9.50 8.09
C LEU A 719 -20.87 9.08 8.07
N GLY A 720 -20.22 9.22 6.90
CA GLY A 720 -18.82 8.89 6.67
C GLY A 720 -17.86 9.96 7.20
N ARG A 721 -17.84 10.16 8.52
CA ARG A 721 -16.97 11.14 9.18
C ARG A 721 -16.30 10.57 10.43
N TYR A 722 -15.17 11.16 10.82
CA TYR A 722 -14.49 10.85 12.07
C TYR A 722 -14.32 12.11 12.92
N ASP A 723 -14.78 12.01 14.16
CA ASP A 723 -14.54 13.02 15.19
C ASP A 723 -13.43 12.47 16.09
N VAL A 724 -12.39 13.28 16.35
CA VAL A 724 -11.19 12.83 17.04
C VAL A 724 -10.92 13.69 18.27
N MET A 725 -10.45 13.06 19.34
CA MET A 725 -9.94 13.71 20.53
C MET A 725 -8.54 13.16 20.85
N SER A 726 -7.52 13.98 20.70
CA SER A 726 -6.13 13.66 21.07
C SER A 726 -5.86 14.10 22.50
N ASP A 727 -5.30 13.22 23.32
CA ASP A 727 -4.92 13.50 24.71
C ASP A 727 -3.40 13.41 24.85
N CYS A 728 -2.79 14.55 25.16
CA CYS A 728 -1.35 14.72 25.43
C CYS A 728 -1.05 15.02 26.91
N GLY A 729 -2.03 14.78 27.80
CA GLY A 729 -1.93 15.01 29.25
C GLY A 729 -2.13 16.46 29.65
N SER A 730 -1.16 17.32 29.42
CA SER A 730 -1.28 18.77 29.67
C SER A 730 -2.10 19.49 28.59
N HIS A 731 -2.41 18.82 27.48
CA HIS A 731 -3.13 19.40 26.36
C HIS A 731 -4.08 18.39 25.73
N ILE A 732 -5.29 18.84 25.37
CA ILE A 732 -6.31 18.06 24.67
C ILE A 732 -6.76 18.85 23.44
N ILE A 733 -6.82 18.15 22.29
CA ILE A 733 -7.42 18.65 21.06
C ILE A 733 -8.62 17.81 20.71
N ARG A 734 -9.77 18.43 20.48
CA ARG A 734 -10.96 17.79 19.93
C ARG A 734 -11.29 18.43 18.59
N GLN A 735 -11.57 17.58 17.60
CA GLN A 735 -12.04 18.01 16.29
C GLN A 735 -13.25 17.20 15.88
N THR A 736 -14.31 17.90 15.48
CA THR A 736 -15.50 17.31 14.83
C THR A 736 -15.40 17.62 13.35
N ASN A 737 -15.13 16.62 12.53
CA ASN A 737 -14.81 16.82 11.12
C ASN A 737 -15.98 16.48 10.21
N LEU A 738 -16.34 17.39 9.33
CA LEU A 738 -17.34 17.20 8.30
C LEU A 738 -16.66 17.28 6.92
N MET A 739 -16.41 16.09 6.39
CA MET A 739 -15.74 15.91 5.10
C MET A 739 -16.74 15.90 3.95
N ASP A 740 -16.30 16.30 2.76
CA ASP A 740 -17.10 16.26 1.52
C ASP A 740 -17.04 14.87 0.86
N ASN A 741 -17.65 13.86 1.52
CA ASN A 741 -17.60 12.45 1.11
C ASN A 741 -18.83 11.99 0.31
N GLN A 742 -19.95 12.79 0.33
CA GLN A 742 -21.15 12.45 -0.42
C GLN A 742 -20.95 12.79 -1.89
N ARG A 743 -20.73 11.77 -2.74
CA ARG A 743 -20.37 11.97 -4.13
C ARG A 743 -21.12 11.02 -5.07
N ILE A 744 -21.36 11.47 -6.30
CA ILE A 744 -21.78 10.63 -7.41
C ILE A 744 -20.67 10.64 -8.45
N LYS A 745 -20.26 9.45 -8.87
CA LYS A 745 -19.20 9.22 -9.84
C LYS A 745 -19.75 8.52 -11.08
N PHE A 746 -19.53 9.09 -12.25
CA PHE A 746 -19.83 8.48 -13.54
C PHE A 746 -18.51 8.16 -14.25
N SER A 747 -18.38 6.94 -14.76
CA SER A 747 -17.16 6.47 -15.45
C SER A 747 -17.49 5.84 -16.78
N ILE A 748 -16.69 6.16 -17.79
CA ILE A 748 -16.66 5.53 -19.12
C ILE A 748 -15.25 5.00 -19.33
N ARG A 749 -15.09 3.71 -19.61
CA ARG A 749 -13.80 3.06 -19.84
C ARG A 749 -13.84 2.26 -21.12
N TYR A 750 -12.81 2.42 -21.94
CA TYR A 750 -12.65 1.73 -23.22
C TYR A 750 -11.29 1.03 -23.27
N ASN A 751 -11.29 -0.24 -23.62
CA ASN A 751 -10.09 -1.07 -23.67
C ASN A 751 -10.04 -1.84 -24.99
N PHE A 752 -9.07 -1.51 -25.84
CA PHE A 752 -8.85 -2.16 -27.11
C PHE A 752 -7.52 -2.91 -27.07
N ASN A 753 -7.53 -4.22 -27.29
CA ASN A 753 -6.37 -5.11 -27.37
C ASN A 753 -5.35 -4.92 -26.23
N THR A 754 -5.83 -4.60 -25.08
CA THR A 754 -5.18 -4.31 -23.79
C THR A 754 -3.79 -3.70 -23.86
N ALA A 755 -3.70 -2.45 -23.44
CA ALA A 755 -2.45 -1.67 -23.39
C ALA A 755 -1.57 -1.97 -22.16
N GLN A 756 -1.59 -3.20 -21.63
CA GLN A 756 -0.72 -3.56 -20.51
C GLN A 756 0.71 -3.75 -21.00
N SER A 757 1.62 -2.91 -20.51
CA SER A 757 3.05 -3.02 -20.81
C SER A 757 3.64 -4.32 -20.25
N LYS A 758 4.53 -4.96 -20.99
CA LYS A 758 5.34 -6.10 -20.53
C LYS A 758 6.54 -5.69 -19.65
N TYR A 759 6.59 -4.44 -19.21
CA TYR A 759 7.65 -3.92 -18.36
C TYR A 759 7.75 -4.69 -17.03
N LYS A 760 8.98 -5.16 -16.67
CA LYS A 760 9.21 -6.05 -15.52
C LYS A 760 10.05 -5.40 -14.41
N GLY A 761 10.33 -4.09 -14.47
CA GLY A 761 11.14 -3.41 -13.46
C GLY A 761 10.50 -3.50 -12.07
N THR A 762 11.18 -4.14 -11.12
CA THR A 762 10.73 -4.30 -9.73
C THR A 762 11.01 -3.07 -8.88
N GLY A 763 11.89 -2.18 -9.35
CA GLY A 763 12.28 -0.93 -8.72
C GLY A 763 13.17 -1.09 -7.48
N ALA A 764 13.88 -0.02 -7.15
CA ALA A 764 14.71 0.14 -5.95
C ALA A 764 14.30 1.41 -5.19
N GLY A 765 14.68 1.52 -3.91
CA GLY A 765 14.51 2.73 -3.10
C GLY A 765 13.05 3.14 -2.82
N ALA A 766 12.12 2.19 -2.82
CA ALA A 766 10.69 2.45 -2.64
C ALA A 766 10.37 3.21 -1.35
N ASP A 767 11.01 2.83 -0.26
CA ASP A 767 10.88 3.44 1.07
C ASP A 767 11.27 4.91 1.04
N VAL A 768 12.50 5.19 0.60
CA VAL A 768 13.03 6.56 0.58
C VAL A 768 12.19 7.46 -0.34
N LYS A 769 11.79 6.96 -1.53
CA LYS A 769 10.90 7.70 -2.44
C LYS A 769 9.58 8.10 -1.77
N SER A 770 8.95 7.22 -1.00
CA SER A 770 7.68 7.51 -0.31
C SER A 770 7.83 8.55 0.80
N ARG A 771 8.99 8.60 1.47
CA ARG A 771 9.30 9.56 2.55
C ARG A 771 9.69 10.96 2.04
N MET A 772 10.00 11.08 0.75
CA MET A 772 10.36 12.34 0.09
C MET A 772 9.16 13.13 -0.46
N LYS A 773 8.01 12.45 -0.62
CA LYS A 773 6.77 13.06 -1.13
C LYS A 773 6.09 13.97 -0.11
#